data_fc81eb6f074bd2d0eac838cf79ca3fa2
#
_entry.id   fc81eb6f074bd2d0eac838cf79ca3fa2
#
_cell.length_a   1.000
_cell.length_b   1.000
_cell.length_c   1.000
_cell.angle_alpha   90.00
_cell.angle_beta   90.00
_cell.angle_gamma   90.00
#
_symmetry.space_group_name_H-M   'P 1'
#
loop_
_entity.id
_entity.type
_entity.pdbx_description
1 polymer ?
#
loop_
_entity_poly.entity_id
_entity_poly.type
_entity_poly.pdbx_seq_one_letter_code
_entity_poly.pdbx_strand_id
1 'polypeptide(L)'
;MMIYKNDKTFRNLEIFGDSGSGAYLYDNKLEKWVLVGTTHGIASVNGDQLTWITKYNDKLVSELKDTYSHKINLNGNNVTIKNTDITLHQNNADTTGTQEKITKDKDIVFTNGGNVLFKDNLDFGSGGIIFDEGHEYNINGQGFTFKGAGIDIGKESIVNWNALYSSDDVLHKIGPGTLNVQKKQGANIKIGEGNVILNEEGTFNNIYLASGNGKVILNKDNSLGNDQYAGIFFTKRGGTLDLNGHNQTFTRIAATDDGTTITNSDTTKEAVLAINNEDSYIYHGNINGNIKLTHNINSQDKKTNAKLILDGSVNTKNDVEVSNASLTMQGHATEHAIFRSTASHCSLVFLCGTDWVTVLKETESSYNKKFNSDYKSNNQQTSFDQPDWKTGVFKFDTLHLNNADFSISRNANVEGNISANKSAITIGDKNAYIDNLAGKNITNNGFDFKQTISTNLSIGETKFTGGITAHNSQIAIGDQAVVTLNGATFLNNTPISIDKGAKVIAQNSMFTTKGIDISGELTMMGIPEQNSKTVTPGLHYAADGFRLSGGNANFIARNMASVTGNIYADDAATITLGQPETETPTISSAYQAWAETLLYGFDTAYRGAITAPKATVSMNNAIWHLNSQSSINRLETKDSMVRFTGDNGKFTTLTVDNLTIDDSAFVLRANLAQADQ
;
A
#
# COMPACT_ATOMS: atom_id res chain seq x y z
N MET A 1 -30.84 -21.39 16.98
CA MET A 1 -30.45 -21.73 15.60
C MET A 1 -30.15 -20.42 14.92
N MET A 2 -28.89 -20.18 14.57
CA MET A 2 -28.50 -19.02 13.81
C MET A 2 -28.16 -19.46 12.39
N ILE A 3 -28.75 -18.80 11.39
CA ILE A 3 -28.43 -19.00 10.00
C ILE A 3 -27.34 -17.96 9.67
N TYR A 4 -26.15 -18.42 9.38
CA TYR A 4 -25.07 -17.53 8.95
C TYR A 4 -25.30 -17.09 7.51
N LYS A 5 -25.60 -15.81 7.33
CA LYS A 5 -25.42 -15.14 6.06
C LYS A 5 -24.07 -14.45 6.12
N ASN A 6 -23.04 -15.08 5.56
CA ASN A 6 -21.71 -14.50 5.54
C ASN A 6 -21.70 -13.20 4.75
N ASP A 7 -21.16 -12.17 5.35
CA ASP A 7 -20.73 -10.98 4.64
C ASP A 7 -19.60 -11.36 3.65
N LYS A 8 -19.52 -10.63 2.55
CA LYS A 8 -18.57 -10.89 1.45
C LYS A 8 -17.10 -10.84 1.88
N THR A 9 -16.80 -10.29 3.03
CA THR A 9 -15.45 -10.05 3.54
C THR A 9 -14.90 -11.17 4.45
N PHE A 10 -15.76 -11.97 5.08
CA PHE A 10 -15.35 -13.01 6.04
C PHE A 10 -16.09 -14.31 5.76
N ARG A 11 -15.45 -15.21 5.02
CA ARG A 11 -16.02 -16.48 4.62
C ARG A 11 -15.22 -17.65 5.21
N ASN A 12 -15.44 -17.95 6.47
CA ASN A 12 -15.02 -19.21 7.04
C ASN A 12 -16.24 -20.12 7.20
N LEU A 13 -16.24 -21.23 6.51
CA LEU A 13 -17.17 -22.32 6.77
C LEU A 13 -16.64 -23.12 7.96
N GLU A 14 -17.50 -23.43 8.91
CA GLU A 14 -17.19 -24.39 9.95
C GLU A 14 -17.11 -25.79 9.34
N ILE A 15 -16.10 -26.55 9.75
CA ILE A 15 -15.90 -27.93 9.32
C ILE A 15 -16.00 -28.87 10.53
N PHE A 16 -16.12 -30.17 10.28
CA PHE A 16 -16.03 -31.18 11.33
C PHE A 16 -14.67 -31.04 12.05
N GLY A 17 -14.71 -30.86 13.35
CA GLY A 17 -13.57 -30.59 14.21
C GLY A 17 -13.56 -29.21 14.84
N ASP A 18 -14.40 -28.29 14.38
CA ASP A 18 -14.54 -26.94 14.95
C ASP A 18 -15.42 -26.90 16.21
N SER A 19 -15.90 -28.06 16.72
CA SER A 19 -16.69 -28.13 17.95
C SER A 19 -15.91 -27.53 19.12
N GLY A 20 -16.53 -26.58 19.82
CA GLY A 20 -15.90 -25.83 20.90
C GLY A 20 -15.28 -24.51 20.48
N SER A 21 -15.16 -24.23 19.18
CA SER A 21 -14.69 -22.93 18.68
C SER A 21 -15.63 -21.81 19.10
N GLY A 22 -15.07 -20.63 19.36
CA GLY A 22 -15.85 -19.45 19.73
C GLY A 22 -16.70 -18.93 18.57
N ALA A 23 -17.99 -18.73 18.81
CA ALA A 23 -18.88 -18.03 17.90
C ALA A 23 -18.92 -16.54 18.26
N TYR A 24 -18.54 -15.67 17.33
CA TYR A 24 -18.46 -14.24 17.55
C TYR A 24 -19.44 -13.48 16.65
N LEU A 25 -20.04 -12.42 17.20
CA LEU A 25 -20.81 -11.44 16.44
C LEU A 25 -20.18 -10.07 16.62
N TYR A 26 -20.14 -9.28 15.54
CA TYR A 26 -19.75 -7.89 15.65
C TYR A 26 -20.93 -7.07 16.20
N ASP A 27 -20.73 -6.45 17.37
CA ASP A 27 -21.70 -5.56 17.97
C ASP A 27 -21.42 -4.13 17.52
N ASN A 28 -22.31 -3.58 16.68
CA ASN A 28 -22.17 -2.23 16.15
C ASN A 28 -22.28 -1.13 17.22
N LYS A 29 -22.83 -1.41 18.40
CA LYS A 29 -22.92 -0.44 19.49
C LYS A 29 -21.63 -0.40 20.31
N LEU A 30 -21.02 -1.56 20.48
CA LEU A 30 -19.75 -1.70 21.19
C LEU A 30 -18.54 -1.58 20.27
N GLU A 31 -18.79 -1.51 18.94
CA GLU A 31 -17.76 -1.48 17.89
C GLU A 31 -16.70 -2.57 18.03
N LYS A 32 -17.12 -3.77 18.47
CA LYS A 32 -16.23 -4.90 18.70
C LYS A 32 -16.87 -6.25 18.45
N TRP A 33 -16.02 -7.25 18.24
CA TRP A 33 -16.45 -8.63 18.17
C TRP A 33 -16.75 -9.17 19.57
N VAL A 34 -17.92 -9.70 19.74
CA VAL A 34 -18.38 -10.25 21.02
C VAL A 34 -18.54 -11.77 20.88
N LEU A 35 -17.94 -12.51 21.79
CA LEU A 35 -18.14 -13.95 21.89
C LEU A 35 -19.58 -14.20 22.32
N VAL A 36 -20.37 -14.85 21.47
CA VAL A 36 -21.80 -15.14 21.73
C VAL A 36 -22.04 -16.59 22.15
N GLY A 37 -21.05 -17.45 22.01
CA GLY A 37 -21.12 -18.83 22.40
C GLY A 37 -20.00 -19.67 21.81
N THR A 38 -20.10 -20.97 21.96
CA THR A 38 -19.24 -21.97 21.35
C THR A 38 -20.03 -22.85 20.39
N THR A 39 -19.39 -23.21 19.28
CA THR A 39 -19.99 -24.12 18.30
C THR A 39 -20.04 -25.52 18.84
N HIS A 40 -21.15 -26.22 18.62
CA HIS A 40 -21.28 -27.60 19.06
C HIS A 40 -22.00 -28.54 18.09
N GLY A 41 -22.46 -28.06 16.96
CA GLY A 41 -23.04 -28.88 15.92
C GLY A 41 -23.17 -28.14 14.59
N ILE A 42 -23.00 -28.88 13.51
CA ILE A 42 -23.19 -28.42 12.16
C ILE A 42 -24.23 -29.30 11.47
N ALA A 43 -25.20 -28.69 10.81
CA ALA A 43 -26.12 -29.38 9.94
C ALA A 43 -26.24 -28.66 8.60
N SER A 44 -26.34 -29.40 7.51
CA SER A 44 -26.62 -28.83 6.18
C SER A 44 -28.09 -29.09 5.84
N VAL A 45 -28.81 -28.02 5.49
CA VAL A 45 -30.21 -28.11 5.06
C VAL A 45 -30.34 -27.29 3.78
N ASN A 46 -30.71 -27.94 2.69
CA ASN A 46 -30.89 -27.31 1.36
C ASN A 46 -29.68 -26.51 0.86
N GLY A 47 -28.46 -26.95 1.19
CA GLY A 47 -27.24 -26.26 0.79
C GLY A 47 -26.82 -25.09 1.71
N ASP A 48 -27.63 -24.75 2.69
CA ASP A 48 -27.24 -23.80 3.73
C ASP A 48 -26.64 -24.55 4.94
N GLN A 49 -25.58 -24.01 5.50
CA GLN A 49 -24.94 -24.58 6.70
C GLN A 49 -25.57 -23.96 7.95
N LEU A 50 -26.03 -24.82 8.85
CA LEU A 50 -26.59 -24.44 10.13
C LEU A 50 -25.61 -24.80 11.23
N THR A 51 -25.22 -23.83 12.02
CA THR A 51 -24.36 -24.04 13.18
C THR A 51 -25.12 -23.85 14.46
N TRP A 52 -25.00 -24.81 15.36
CA TRP A 52 -25.55 -24.71 16.70
C TRP A 52 -24.49 -24.17 17.64
N ILE A 53 -24.85 -23.12 18.37
CA ILE A 53 -24.00 -22.51 19.37
C ILE A 53 -24.60 -22.58 20.76
N THR A 54 -23.76 -22.83 21.75
CA THR A 54 -24.13 -22.66 23.16
C THR A 54 -23.98 -21.17 23.49
N LYS A 55 -25.09 -20.57 23.94
CA LYS A 55 -25.12 -19.17 24.32
C LYS A 55 -24.64 -19.00 25.76
N TYR A 56 -23.60 -18.15 25.93
CA TYR A 56 -23.22 -17.67 27.26
C TYR A 56 -24.10 -16.47 27.65
N ASN A 57 -24.49 -16.43 28.93
CA ASN A 57 -25.18 -15.28 29.51
C ASN A 57 -24.40 -14.70 30.68
N ASP A 58 -24.70 -13.48 31.04
CA ASP A 58 -23.95 -12.71 32.06
C ASP A 58 -23.91 -13.42 33.42
N LYS A 59 -24.99 -14.15 33.76
CA LYS A 59 -25.07 -14.92 35.00
C LYS A 59 -24.05 -16.05 35.01
N LEU A 60 -23.96 -16.84 33.94
CA LEU A 60 -23.01 -17.93 33.83
C LEU A 60 -21.56 -17.38 33.85
N VAL A 61 -21.30 -16.29 33.16
CA VAL A 61 -19.99 -15.65 33.17
C VAL A 61 -19.63 -15.14 34.56
N SER A 62 -20.58 -14.54 35.28
CA SER A 62 -20.38 -14.09 36.66
C SER A 62 -20.08 -15.24 37.61
N GLU A 63 -20.89 -16.31 37.55
CA GLU A 63 -20.66 -17.49 38.38
C GLU A 63 -19.31 -18.16 38.11
N LEU A 64 -18.87 -18.24 36.86
CA LEU A 64 -17.56 -18.75 36.51
C LEU A 64 -16.45 -17.88 37.10
N LYS A 65 -16.56 -16.56 36.95
CA LYS A 65 -15.57 -15.62 37.52
C LYS A 65 -15.47 -15.69 39.02
N ASP A 66 -16.59 -15.76 39.73
CA ASP A 66 -16.60 -15.82 41.18
C ASP A 66 -16.08 -17.16 41.72
N THR A 67 -16.30 -18.26 40.99
CA THR A 67 -15.85 -19.59 41.40
C THR A 67 -14.34 -19.82 41.15
N TYR A 68 -13.82 -19.26 40.05
CA TYR A 68 -12.46 -19.56 39.56
C TYR A 68 -11.48 -18.41 39.72
N SER A 69 -11.76 -17.36 40.48
CA SER A 69 -10.83 -16.27 40.74
C SER A 69 -10.65 -15.94 42.20
N HIS A 70 -9.45 -15.48 42.54
CA HIS A 70 -9.11 -14.82 43.82
C HIS A 70 -9.01 -13.30 43.58
N LYS A 71 -9.83 -12.54 44.32
CA LYS A 71 -9.79 -11.07 44.24
C LYS A 71 -8.89 -10.48 45.33
N ILE A 72 -7.89 -9.71 44.95
CA ILE A 72 -6.98 -9.05 45.86
C ILE A 72 -7.06 -7.54 45.62
N ASN A 73 -7.57 -6.85 46.63
CA ASN A 73 -7.69 -5.41 46.59
C ASN A 73 -6.35 -4.78 47.10
N LEU A 74 -5.58 -4.21 46.19
CA LEU A 74 -4.30 -3.59 46.56
C LEU A 74 -4.49 -2.21 47.19
N ASN A 75 -5.39 -1.40 46.65
CA ASN A 75 -5.63 -0.03 47.15
C ASN A 75 -4.36 0.77 47.34
N GLY A 76 -3.42 0.69 46.40
CA GLY A 76 -2.11 1.33 46.44
C GLY A 76 -1.05 0.64 47.33
N ASN A 77 -1.40 -0.45 48.01
CA ASN A 77 -0.49 -1.21 48.86
C ASN A 77 0.41 -2.18 48.08
N ASN A 78 1.37 -2.78 48.81
CA ASN A 78 2.25 -3.80 48.25
C ASN A 78 1.73 -5.20 48.57
N VAL A 79 1.88 -6.09 47.63
CA VAL A 79 1.62 -7.52 47.83
C VAL A 79 2.89 -8.31 47.52
N THR A 80 3.18 -9.31 48.34
CA THR A 80 4.27 -10.27 48.11
C THR A 80 3.68 -11.63 47.79
N ILE A 81 4.15 -12.28 46.71
CA ILE A 81 3.77 -13.61 46.35
C ILE A 81 4.95 -14.56 46.42
N LYS A 82 4.80 -15.61 47.22
CA LYS A 82 5.79 -16.67 47.38
C LYS A 82 5.13 -18.02 47.19
N ASN A 83 5.45 -18.76 46.13
CA ASN A 83 4.73 -19.97 45.72
C ASN A 83 3.21 -19.72 45.61
N THR A 84 2.42 -20.35 46.47
CA THR A 84 0.98 -20.18 46.58
C THR A 84 0.53 -19.23 47.67
N ASP A 85 1.46 -18.62 48.42
CA ASP A 85 1.16 -17.74 49.53
C ASP A 85 1.20 -16.29 49.12
N ILE A 86 0.12 -15.55 49.27
CA ILE A 86 0.01 -14.11 49.05
C ILE A 86 0.00 -13.43 50.40
N THR A 87 0.89 -12.46 50.57
CA THR A 87 0.92 -11.58 51.75
C THR A 87 0.66 -10.15 51.32
N LEU A 88 -0.46 -9.58 51.77
CA LEU A 88 -0.77 -8.16 51.57
C LEU A 88 -0.16 -7.35 52.70
N HIS A 89 0.70 -6.40 52.31
CA HIS A 89 1.39 -5.48 53.24
C HIS A 89 0.63 -4.15 53.30
N GLN A 90 0.06 -3.87 54.49
CA GLN A 90 -0.60 -2.57 54.73
C GLN A 90 0.46 -1.48 55.02
N ASN A 91 0.28 -0.31 54.41
CA ASN A 91 1.11 0.89 54.65
C ASN A 91 2.61 0.74 54.35
N ASN A 92 2.95 -0.05 53.34
CA ASN A 92 4.35 -0.30 52.94
C ASN A 92 5.27 -0.84 54.05
N ALA A 93 4.72 -1.34 55.15
CA ALA A 93 5.50 -1.92 56.24
C ALA A 93 5.85 -3.39 55.95
N ASP A 94 7.09 -3.77 56.15
CA ASP A 94 7.60 -5.15 55.95
C ASP A 94 7.04 -6.18 56.99
N THR A 95 6.02 -5.81 57.72
CA THR A 95 5.50 -6.59 58.84
C THR A 95 4.13 -7.18 58.53
N THR A 96 4.04 -8.49 58.70
CA THR A 96 2.87 -9.39 58.83
C THR A 96 1.53 -8.82 58.33
N GLY A 97 1.28 -8.93 57.04
CA GLY A 97 -0.01 -8.65 56.44
C GLY A 97 -0.93 -9.88 56.49
N THR A 98 -2.14 -9.71 56.01
CA THR A 98 -3.09 -10.82 55.82
C THR A 98 -2.52 -11.82 54.81
N GLN A 99 -2.43 -13.09 55.21
CA GLN A 99 -1.98 -14.18 54.33
C GLN A 99 -3.18 -14.88 53.74
N GLU A 100 -3.18 -14.98 52.39
CA GLU A 100 -4.13 -15.80 51.63
C GLU A 100 -3.38 -16.84 50.81
N LYS A 101 -4.00 -17.99 50.62
CA LYS A 101 -3.49 -19.03 49.73
C LYS A 101 -4.09 -18.92 48.35
N ILE A 102 -3.24 -18.87 47.33
CA ILE A 102 -3.68 -19.02 45.96
C ILE A 102 -3.90 -20.50 45.69
N THR A 103 -5.06 -20.85 45.19
CA THR A 103 -5.28 -22.16 44.61
C THR A 103 -4.74 -22.17 43.19
N LYS A 104 -3.83 -23.07 42.87
CA LYS A 104 -3.39 -23.32 41.50
C LYS A 104 -4.62 -23.54 40.61
N ASP A 105 -4.53 -23.11 39.35
CA ASP A 105 -5.59 -23.17 38.33
C ASP A 105 -6.72 -22.14 38.51
N LYS A 106 -6.57 -21.18 39.42
CA LYS A 106 -7.49 -20.05 39.56
C LYS A 106 -6.82 -18.74 39.12
N ASP A 107 -7.61 -17.85 38.54
CA ASP A 107 -7.16 -16.51 38.22
C ASP A 107 -6.95 -15.66 39.47
N ILE A 108 -5.95 -14.78 39.42
CA ILE A 108 -5.78 -13.72 40.41
C ILE A 108 -6.27 -12.43 39.82
N VAL A 109 -7.18 -11.74 40.49
CA VAL A 109 -7.70 -10.45 40.08
C VAL A 109 -7.16 -9.38 41.02
N PHE A 110 -6.26 -8.54 40.53
CA PHE A 110 -5.79 -7.35 41.26
C PHE A 110 -6.70 -6.17 40.96
N THR A 111 -7.08 -5.45 42.02
CA THR A 111 -7.94 -4.26 41.93
C THR A 111 -7.33 -3.07 42.64
N ASN A 112 -7.70 -1.85 42.16
CA ASN A 112 -7.36 -0.55 42.75
C ASN A 112 -5.85 -0.19 42.77
N GLY A 113 -5.08 -0.72 41.81
CA GLY A 113 -3.69 -0.33 41.62
C GLY A 113 -2.75 -0.67 42.77
N GLY A 114 -1.44 -0.79 42.48
CA GLY A 114 -0.43 -1.05 43.51
C GLY A 114 0.77 -1.85 43.00
N ASN A 115 1.55 -2.39 43.96
CA ASN A 115 2.81 -3.07 43.65
C ASN A 115 2.72 -4.57 43.97
N VAL A 116 3.23 -5.41 43.11
CA VAL A 116 3.29 -6.87 43.25
C VAL A 116 4.76 -7.31 43.19
N LEU A 117 5.22 -7.97 44.25
CA LEU A 117 6.58 -8.48 44.35
C LEU A 117 6.59 -10.03 44.32
N PHE A 118 7.31 -10.60 43.39
CA PHE A 118 7.54 -12.05 43.38
C PHE A 118 8.75 -12.37 44.28
N LYS A 119 8.58 -13.38 45.10
CA LYS A 119 9.63 -13.92 45.96
C LYS A 119 10.02 -15.36 45.58
N ASP A 120 9.41 -15.87 44.54
CA ASP A 120 9.65 -17.23 43.99
C ASP A 120 9.22 -17.30 42.55
N ASN A 121 9.59 -18.37 41.81
CA ASN A 121 8.99 -18.69 40.54
C ASN A 121 7.53 -19.10 40.74
N LEU A 122 6.64 -18.49 39.98
CA LEU A 122 5.20 -18.67 40.15
C LEU A 122 4.68 -19.54 38.99
N ASP A 123 3.97 -20.61 39.31
CA ASP A 123 3.25 -21.46 38.36
C ASP A 123 1.78 -21.53 38.75
N PHE A 124 0.94 -20.81 38.03
CA PHE A 124 -0.49 -20.74 38.27
C PHE A 124 -1.29 -21.81 37.49
N GLY A 125 -0.62 -22.69 36.75
CA GLY A 125 -1.28 -23.71 35.93
C GLY A 125 -2.15 -23.09 34.85
N SER A 126 -3.45 -23.38 34.88
CA SER A 126 -4.47 -22.82 33.99
C SER A 126 -5.00 -21.44 34.43
N GLY A 127 -4.60 -20.94 35.60
CA GLY A 127 -4.94 -19.60 36.06
C GLY A 127 -4.06 -18.50 35.46
N GLY A 128 -4.61 -17.33 35.34
CA GLY A 128 -3.93 -16.12 34.84
C GLY A 128 -3.94 -14.97 35.84
N ILE A 129 -3.45 -13.82 35.42
CA ILE A 129 -3.52 -12.58 36.19
C ILE A 129 -4.44 -11.60 35.47
N ILE A 130 -5.38 -11.05 36.22
CA ILE A 130 -6.35 -10.05 35.75
C ILE A 130 -6.09 -8.75 36.52
N PHE A 131 -5.96 -7.65 35.82
CA PHE A 131 -5.86 -6.31 36.36
C PHE A 131 -7.13 -5.55 36.00
N ASP A 132 -7.79 -4.93 37.00
CA ASP A 132 -9.00 -4.15 36.75
C ASP A 132 -8.71 -2.87 35.94
N GLU A 133 -9.78 -2.16 35.57
CA GLU A 133 -9.67 -0.96 34.73
C GLU A 133 -9.29 0.30 35.49
N GLY A 134 -8.59 1.23 34.77
CA GLY A 134 -8.32 2.59 35.25
C GLY A 134 -7.18 2.74 36.25
N HIS A 135 -6.31 1.73 36.40
CA HIS A 135 -5.28 1.74 37.45
C HIS A 135 -3.87 1.43 36.92
N GLU A 136 -2.87 1.77 37.73
CA GLU A 136 -1.48 1.43 37.46
C GLU A 136 -0.99 0.34 38.43
N TYR A 137 -0.29 -0.65 37.86
CA TYR A 137 0.27 -1.79 38.58
C TYR A 137 1.75 -1.92 38.28
N ASN A 138 2.55 -2.16 39.33
CA ASN A 138 3.98 -2.38 39.17
C ASN A 138 4.33 -3.80 39.62
N ILE A 139 4.75 -4.62 38.66
CA ILE A 139 5.11 -6.01 38.91
C ILE A 139 6.62 -6.14 38.94
N ASN A 140 7.19 -6.50 40.09
CA ASN A 140 8.62 -6.71 40.27
C ASN A 140 8.92 -8.19 40.55
N GLY A 141 9.51 -8.86 39.57
CA GLY A 141 9.85 -10.28 39.68
C GLY A 141 11.21 -10.58 40.32
N GLN A 142 12.06 -9.58 40.50
CA GLN A 142 13.44 -9.76 41.05
C GLN A 142 14.26 -10.88 40.34
N GLY A 143 13.93 -11.22 39.10
CA GLY A 143 14.52 -12.34 38.36
C GLY A 143 13.71 -13.63 38.39
N PHE A 144 12.67 -13.70 39.19
CA PHE A 144 11.73 -14.82 39.18
C PHE A 144 10.78 -14.77 38.01
N THR A 145 10.27 -15.95 37.65
CA THR A 145 9.39 -16.16 36.49
C THR A 145 7.94 -16.30 36.92
N PHE A 146 7.05 -15.87 36.00
CA PHE A 146 5.64 -16.20 36.01
C PHE A 146 5.32 -17.20 34.89
N LYS A 147 4.45 -18.17 35.17
CA LYS A 147 3.86 -19.10 34.23
C LYS A 147 2.38 -19.23 34.55
N GLY A 148 1.53 -19.24 33.51
CA GLY A 148 0.07 -19.36 33.66
C GLY A 148 -0.67 -19.07 32.37
N ALA A 149 -1.99 -19.00 32.41
CA ALA A 149 -2.85 -18.82 31.25
C ALA A 149 -2.62 -17.50 30.50
N GLY A 150 -2.08 -16.48 31.19
CA GLY A 150 -1.78 -15.19 30.59
C GLY A 150 -2.14 -14.00 31.48
N ILE A 151 -2.23 -12.84 30.85
CA ILE A 151 -2.47 -11.54 31.51
C ILE A 151 -3.64 -10.85 30.81
N ASP A 152 -4.66 -10.51 31.60
CA ASP A 152 -5.79 -9.67 31.18
C ASP A 152 -5.65 -8.29 31.83
N ILE A 153 -5.65 -7.22 31.02
CA ILE A 153 -5.47 -5.86 31.50
C ILE A 153 -6.68 -5.02 31.14
N GLY A 154 -7.38 -4.53 32.16
CA GLY A 154 -8.56 -3.70 32.01
C GLY A 154 -8.29 -2.41 31.26
N LYS A 155 -9.35 -1.81 30.74
CA LYS A 155 -9.30 -0.57 29.97
C LYS A 155 -8.60 0.54 30.77
N GLU A 156 -7.75 1.34 30.11
CA GLU A 156 -7.01 2.45 30.72
C GLU A 156 -6.02 2.05 31.84
N SER A 157 -5.85 0.76 32.09
CA SER A 157 -4.84 0.29 33.05
C SER A 157 -3.49 0.08 32.38
N ILE A 158 -2.45 0.34 33.18
CA ILE A 158 -1.05 0.16 32.79
C ILE A 158 -0.40 -0.82 33.77
N VAL A 159 0.19 -1.88 33.24
CA VAL A 159 0.98 -2.83 34.01
C VAL A 159 2.45 -2.70 33.64
N ASN A 160 3.24 -2.14 34.55
CA ASN A 160 4.70 -2.06 34.44
C ASN A 160 5.30 -3.43 34.81
N TRP A 161 5.67 -4.21 33.82
CA TRP A 161 6.10 -5.59 33.97
C TRP A 161 7.63 -5.69 34.04
N ASN A 162 8.15 -5.83 35.25
CA ASN A 162 9.59 -6.05 35.56
C ASN A 162 9.83 -7.47 36.13
N ALA A 163 9.07 -8.46 35.66
CA ALA A 163 9.25 -9.87 35.92
C ALA A 163 9.62 -10.60 34.63
N LEU A 164 10.00 -11.87 34.75
CA LEU A 164 10.22 -12.74 33.62
C LEU A 164 9.00 -13.62 33.39
N TYR A 165 8.71 -13.93 32.12
CA TYR A 165 7.78 -15.01 31.79
C TYR A 165 8.56 -16.31 31.52
N SER A 166 7.98 -17.45 31.85
CA SER A 166 8.64 -18.73 31.68
C SER A 166 8.91 -19.02 30.21
N SER A 167 10.16 -19.39 29.86
CA SER A 167 10.57 -19.62 28.48
C SER A 167 10.00 -20.90 27.86
N ASP A 168 9.43 -21.79 28.68
CA ASP A 168 8.79 -23.04 28.26
C ASP A 168 7.29 -22.88 27.97
N ASP A 169 6.78 -21.63 28.02
CA ASP A 169 5.41 -21.28 27.77
C ASP A 169 5.28 -20.02 26.90
N VAL A 170 4.07 -19.68 26.48
CA VAL A 170 3.75 -18.49 25.68
C VAL A 170 2.87 -17.55 26.47
N LEU A 171 3.36 -16.33 26.72
CA LEU A 171 2.55 -15.31 27.38
C LEU A 171 1.37 -14.90 26.49
N HIS A 172 0.16 -15.05 27.00
CA HIS A 172 -1.04 -14.53 26.35
C HIS A 172 -1.43 -13.20 27.00
N LYS A 173 -1.47 -12.13 26.21
CA LYS A 173 -1.95 -10.81 26.64
C LYS A 173 -3.28 -10.52 26.00
N ILE A 174 -4.30 -10.31 26.82
CA ILE A 174 -5.66 -9.90 26.43
C ILE A 174 -6.08 -8.65 27.19
N GLY A 175 -7.29 -8.14 26.90
CA GLY A 175 -7.82 -6.90 27.47
C GLY A 175 -7.22 -5.62 26.85
N PRO A 176 -7.99 -4.53 26.85
CA PRO A 176 -7.65 -3.30 26.12
C PRO A 176 -6.54 -2.44 26.75
N GLY A 177 -6.11 -2.76 27.98
CA GLY A 177 -5.08 -2.02 28.69
C GLY A 177 -3.66 -2.27 28.17
N THR A 178 -2.68 -1.66 28.82
CA THR A 178 -1.28 -1.59 28.39
C THR A 178 -0.37 -2.46 29.25
N LEU A 179 0.39 -3.35 28.62
CA LEU A 179 1.50 -4.07 29.22
C LEU A 179 2.83 -3.37 28.86
N ASN A 180 3.46 -2.77 29.83
CA ASN A 180 4.75 -2.06 29.67
C ASN A 180 5.90 -2.99 30.12
N VAL A 181 6.55 -3.67 29.17
CA VAL A 181 7.57 -4.68 29.44
C VAL A 181 8.93 -4.05 29.59
N GLN A 182 9.52 -4.13 30.79
CA GLN A 182 10.74 -3.45 31.17
C GLN A 182 12.01 -4.31 31.07
N LYS A 183 11.87 -5.61 30.77
CA LYS A 183 12.99 -6.55 30.67
C LYS A 183 12.85 -7.47 29.48
N LYS A 184 13.98 -7.91 28.95
CA LYS A 184 14.03 -9.00 27.97
C LYS A 184 13.48 -10.28 28.59
N GLN A 185 12.51 -10.89 27.93
CA GLN A 185 11.73 -12.01 28.47
C GLN A 185 12.32 -13.38 28.15
N GLY A 186 12.93 -13.57 26.99
CA GLY A 186 13.38 -14.88 26.52
C GLY A 186 12.24 -15.88 26.22
N ALA A 187 11.00 -15.40 26.18
CA ALA A 187 9.77 -16.16 25.90
C ALA A 187 9.07 -15.60 24.65
N ASN A 188 8.01 -16.26 24.21
CA ASN A 188 7.11 -15.76 23.19
C ASN A 188 5.91 -15.05 23.83
N ILE A 189 5.26 -14.14 23.06
CA ILE A 189 3.99 -13.53 23.47
C ILE A 189 2.95 -13.60 22.34
N LYS A 190 1.69 -13.85 22.70
CA LYS A 190 0.52 -13.68 21.84
C LYS A 190 -0.33 -12.53 22.34
N ILE A 191 -0.61 -11.56 21.48
CA ILE A 191 -1.35 -10.35 21.82
C ILE A 191 -2.72 -10.42 21.13
N GLY A 192 -3.77 -10.63 21.92
CA GLY A 192 -5.14 -10.65 21.45
C GLY A 192 -5.77 -9.26 21.40
N GLU A 193 -5.44 -8.39 22.37
CA GLU A 193 -6.01 -7.05 22.49
C GLU A 193 -5.10 -6.11 23.28
N GLY A 194 -5.22 -4.80 23.05
CA GLY A 194 -4.55 -3.75 23.78
C GLY A 194 -3.08 -3.56 23.41
N ASN A 195 -2.37 -2.82 24.24
CA ASN A 195 -1.02 -2.35 23.93
C ASN A 195 0.05 -3.17 24.65
N VAL A 196 1.19 -3.38 23.96
CA VAL A 196 2.44 -3.90 24.56
C VAL A 196 3.56 -2.96 24.19
N ILE A 197 4.20 -2.33 25.21
CA ILE A 197 5.34 -1.44 25.04
C ILE A 197 6.63 -2.23 25.28
N LEU A 198 7.59 -2.11 24.36
CA LEU A 198 8.88 -2.79 24.39
C LEU A 198 9.99 -1.80 24.73
N ASN A 199 10.65 -2.00 25.88
CA ASN A 199 11.71 -1.09 26.34
C ASN A 199 13.13 -1.63 26.08
N GLU A 200 13.27 -2.86 25.61
CA GLU A 200 14.56 -3.49 25.36
C GLU A 200 14.65 -4.09 23.97
N GLU A 201 15.84 -4.19 23.42
CA GLU A 201 16.08 -4.86 22.14
C GLU A 201 15.82 -6.37 22.26
N GLY A 202 15.01 -6.92 21.33
CA GLY A 202 14.63 -8.33 21.37
C GLY A 202 13.90 -8.70 22.66
N THR A 203 12.94 -7.87 23.08
CA THR A 203 12.20 -8.05 24.34
C THR A 203 11.55 -9.43 24.45
N PHE A 204 10.97 -9.95 23.37
CA PHE A 204 10.46 -11.31 23.23
C PHE A 204 11.19 -12.04 22.12
N ASN A 205 11.23 -13.38 22.19
CA ASN A 205 11.76 -14.19 21.10
C ASN A 205 10.84 -14.06 19.87
N ASN A 206 9.52 -14.21 20.07
CA ASN A 206 8.52 -13.98 19.02
C ASN A 206 7.28 -13.30 19.62
N ILE A 207 6.71 -12.40 18.84
CA ILE A 207 5.49 -11.64 19.14
C ILE A 207 4.45 -12.01 18.08
N TYR A 208 3.32 -12.53 18.49
CA TYR A 208 2.21 -12.87 17.60
C TYR A 208 1.06 -11.90 17.85
N LEU A 209 0.76 -11.05 16.88
CA LEU A 209 -0.45 -10.22 16.90
C LEU A 209 -1.61 -11.06 16.40
N ALA A 210 -2.45 -11.52 17.33
CA ALA A 210 -3.52 -12.48 17.07
C ALA A 210 -4.84 -11.82 16.60
N SER A 211 -4.94 -10.50 16.67
CA SER A 211 -6.11 -9.74 16.20
C SER A 211 -5.75 -8.32 15.79
N GLY A 212 -6.65 -7.66 15.07
CA GLY A 212 -6.54 -6.25 14.69
C GLY A 212 -6.56 -5.27 15.87
N ASN A 213 -6.96 -5.71 17.07
CA ASN A 213 -7.01 -4.89 18.27
C ASN A 213 -5.69 -4.92 19.08
N GLY A 214 -4.73 -5.74 18.67
CA GLY A 214 -3.40 -5.81 19.28
C GLY A 214 -2.47 -4.74 18.74
N LYS A 215 -1.72 -4.08 19.64
CA LYS A 215 -0.75 -3.05 19.27
C LYS A 215 0.58 -3.27 20.00
N VAL A 216 1.68 -3.25 19.25
CA VAL A 216 3.05 -3.22 19.76
C VAL A 216 3.62 -1.82 19.60
N ILE A 217 4.24 -1.28 20.65
CA ILE A 217 4.82 0.07 20.67
C ILE A 217 6.30 -0.05 21.00
N LEU A 218 7.13 0.51 20.13
CA LEU A 218 8.57 0.56 20.36
C LEU A 218 8.93 1.72 21.30
N ASN A 219 9.82 1.47 22.23
CA ASN A 219 10.39 2.53 23.10
C ASN A 219 11.92 2.58 23.01
N LYS A 220 12.49 1.90 22.01
CA LYS A 220 13.90 1.87 21.68
C LYS A 220 14.06 1.44 20.22
N ASP A 221 15.13 1.88 19.58
CA ASP A 221 15.47 1.44 18.22
C ASP A 221 15.69 -0.09 18.20
N ASN A 222 15.16 -0.75 17.19
CA ASN A 222 15.23 -2.20 17.00
C ASN A 222 14.75 -3.04 18.20
N SER A 223 13.73 -2.57 18.94
CA SER A 223 13.16 -3.31 20.08
C SER A 223 12.64 -4.70 19.73
N LEU A 224 12.39 -4.97 18.45
CA LEU A 224 11.93 -6.28 17.97
C LEU A 224 13.07 -7.28 17.71
N GLY A 225 14.33 -6.84 17.67
CA GLY A 225 15.47 -7.70 17.32
C GLY A 225 15.82 -7.64 15.83
N ASN A 226 16.76 -8.48 15.40
CA ASN A 226 17.44 -8.39 14.10
C ASN A 226 17.34 -9.65 13.23
N ASP A 227 16.47 -10.62 13.58
CA ASP A 227 16.25 -11.78 12.74
C ASP A 227 15.44 -11.43 11.47
N GLN A 228 15.23 -12.41 10.59
CA GLN A 228 14.57 -12.20 9.31
C GLN A 228 13.22 -11.47 9.42
N TYR A 229 12.42 -11.77 10.45
CA TYR A 229 11.09 -11.19 10.69
C TYR A 229 11.08 -10.23 11.88
N ALA A 230 12.24 -9.91 12.43
CA ALA A 230 12.40 -9.14 13.67
C ALA A 230 11.49 -9.67 14.81
N GLY A 231 11.23 -10.98 14.82
CA GLY A 231 10.42 -11.65 15.83
C GLY A 231 8.95 -11.23 15.90
N ILE A 232 8.40 -10.50 14.92
CA ILE A 232 6.98 -10.10 14.93
C ILE A 232 6.19 -10.76 13.80
N PHE A 233 5.00 -11.27 14.13
CA PHE A 233 4.12 -12.00 13.22
C PHE A 233 2.70 -11.44 13.33
N PHE A 234 2.21 -10.91 12.23
CA PHE A 234 0.83 -10.45 12.11
C PHE A 234 -0.03 -11.57 11.54
N THR A 235 -1.04 -12.00 12.29
CA THR A 235 -1.97 -13.04 11.85
C THR A 235 -3.08 -12.44 11.00
N LYS A 236 -4.06 -13.24 10.61
CA LYS A 236 -5.24 -12.72 9.92
C LYS A 236 -5.91 -11.62 10.73
N ARG A 237 -6.31 -10.53 10.06
CA ARG A 237 -6.90 -9.30 10.60
C ARG A 237 -5.88 -8.30 11.17
N GLY A 238 -4.62 -8.53 10.91
CA GLY A 238 -3.58 -7.53 11.12
C GLY A 238 -3.18 -7.32 12.57
N GLY A 239 -3.17 -6.09 12.97
CA GLY A 239 -2.61 -5.55 14.20
C GLY A 239 -1.74 -4.35 13.88
N THR A 240 -1.28 -3.66 14.91
CA THR A 240 -0.52 -2.44 14.74
C THR A 240 0.88 -2.55 15.34
N LEU A 241 1.89 -2.18 14.57
CA LEU A 241 3.22 -1.85 15.05
C LEU A 241 3.37 -0.33 15.04
N ASP A 242 3.59 0.25 16.21
CA ASP A 242 3.86 1.68 16.37
C ASP A 242 5.35 1.89 16.64
N LEU A 243 6.01 2.57 15.72
CA LEU A 243 7.43 2.88 15.83
C LEU A 243 7.72 3.92 16.93
N ASN A 244 6.74 4.76 17.26
CA ASN A 244 6.83 5.74 18.37
C ASN A 244 8.15 6.54 18.36
N GLY A 245 8.57 7.00 17.19
CA GLY A 245 9.81 7.75 16.97
C GLY A 245 11.09 6.90 16.97
N HIS A 246 10.99 5.57 16.92
CA HIS A 246 12.14 4.65 16.90
C HIS A 246 12.29 3.94 15.56
N ASN A 247 13.53 3.64 15.20
CA ASN A 247 13.87 2.97 13.96
C ASN A 247 13.71 1.46 14.10
N GLN A 248 13.28 0.81 13.02
CA GLN A 248 13.19 -0.65 12.95
C GLN A 248 13.60 -1.16 11.57
N THR A 249 14.44 -2.18 11.58
CA THR A 249 14.87 -2.86 10.36
C THR A 249 14.25 -4.25 10.28
N PHE A 250 13.77 -4.58 9.08
CA PHE A 250 13.27 -5.91 8.71
C PHE A 250 14.00 -6.41 7.47
N THR A 251 14.19 -7.72 7.40
CA THR A 251 14.40 -8.39 6.11
C THR A 251 13.05 -8.68 5.46
N ARG A 252 12.06 -9.11 6.26
CA ARG A 252 10.68 -9.34 5.84
C ARG A 252 9.73 -9.07 6.99
N ILE A 253 8.51 -8.68 6.67
CA ILE A 253 7.44 -8.50 7.67
C ILE A 253 6.45 -9.64 7.50
N ALA A 254 6.32 -10.49 8.51
CA ALA A 254 5.39 -11.61 8.47
C ALA A 254 3.95 -11.12 8.68
N ALA A 255 3.27 -10.84 7.59
CA ALA A 255 1.88 -10.39 7.56
C ALA A 255 1.05 -11.29 6.62
N THR A 256 -0.17 -11.64 7.02
CA THR A 256 -1.03 -12.55 6.25
C THR A 256 -2.13 -11.85 5.47
N ASP A 257 -2.39 -10.58 5.74
CA ASP A 257 -3.42 -9.79 5.05
C ASP A 257 -3.16 -8.27 5.09
N ASP A 258 -4.08 -7.52 4.48
CA ASP A 258 -4.07 -6.06 4.36
C ASP A 258 -4.49 -5.31 5.65
N GLY A 259 -4.82 -6.03 6.72
CA GLY A 259 -5.17 -5.45 8.01
C GLY A 259 -3.97 -4.98 8.84
N THR A 260 -2.77 -5.39 8.47
CA THR A 260 -1.53 -5.00 9.15
C THR A 260 -1.24 -3.52 8.99
N THR A 261 -0.91 -2.85 10.09
CA THR A 261 -0.55 -1.43 10.07
C THR A 261 0.78 -1.20 10.77
N ILE A 262 1.69 -0.49 10.10
CA ILE A 262 2.90 0.08 10.71
C ILE A 262 2.70 1.59 10.75
N THR A 263 2.83 2.18 11.93
CA THR A 263 2.64 3.61 12.12
C THR A 263 3.76 4.21 12.96
N ASN A 264 3.88 5.52 12.92
CA ASN A 264 4.67 6.28 13.87
C ASN A 264 3.74 7.30 14.56
N SER A 265 3.43 7.06 15.83
CA SER A 265 2.58 7.97 16.62
C SER A 265 3.32 9.24 17.08
N ASP A 266 4.65 9.24 17.07
CA ASP A 266 5.43 10.45 17.30
C ASP A 266 5.42 11.33 16.05
N THR A 267 4.64 12.40 16.09
CA THR A 267 4.52 13.35 14.97
C THR A 267 5.73 14.30 14.86
N THR A 268 6.58 14.35 15.86
CA THR A 268 7.71 15.27 15.94
C THR A 268 9.03 14.62 15.53
N LYS A 269 9.17 13.32 15.76
CA LYS A 269 10.36 12.56 15.45
C LYS A 269 10.11 11.60 14.28
N GLU A 270 10.88 11.75 13.21
CA GLU A 270 10.89 10.80 12.11
C GLU A 270 11.41 9.43 12.58
N ALA A 271 10.75 8.37 12.17
CA ALA A 271 11.20 7.00 12.34
C ALA A 271 11.61 6.40 10.99
N VAL A 272 12.72 5.69 10.95
CA VAL A 272 13.15 4.95 9.76
C VAL A 272 12.62 3.52 9.83
N LEU A 273 11.83 3.15 8.83
CA LEU A 273 11.40 1.78 8.59
C LEU A 273 12.22 1.23 7.42
N ALA A 274 13.12 0.29 7.70
CA ALA A 274 13.89 -0.38 6.67
C ALA A 274 13.33 -1.78 6.40
N ILE A 275 13.06 -2.08 5.10
CA ILE A 275 12.65 -3.41 4.64
C ILE A 275 13.66 -3.85 3.57
N ASN A 276 14.66 -4.63 3.98
CA ASN A 276 15.82 -4.97 3.17
C ASN A 276 15.81 -6.44 2.73
N ASN A 277 14.74 -6.85 2.04
CA ASN A 277 14.63 -8.20 1.47
C ASN A 277 15.61 -8.40 0.31
N GLU A 278 16.24 -9.57 0.24
CA GLU A 278 17.24 -9.91 -0.79
C GLU A 278 16.63 -10.60 -2.03
N ASP A 279 15.40 -11.06 -1.94
CA ASP A 279 14.61 -11.66 -3.03
C ASP A 279 13.29 -10.91 -3.23
N SER A 280 12.40 -11.42 -4.06
CA SER A 280 11.07 -10.81 -4.22
C SER A 280 10.20 -11.07 -3.01
N TYR A 281 9.58 -10.01 -2.48
CA TYR A 281 8.74 -10.06 -1.30
C TYR A 281 7.58 -9.08 -1.41
N ILE A 282 6.37 -9.50 -0.99
CA ILE A 282 5.18 -8.65 -0.95
C ILE A 282 4.85 -8.31 0.50
N TYR A 283 4.73 -7.03 0.79
CA TYR A 283 4.15 -6.54 2.03
C TYR A 283 2.73 -6.01 1.77
N HIS A 284 1.73 -6.65 2.38
CA HIS A 284 0.31 -6.37 2.16
C HIS A 284 -0.24 -5.23 3.04
N GLY A 285 0.48 -4.85 4.08
CA GLY A 285 -0.02 -3.94 5.11
C GLY A 285 0.06 -2.47 4.74
N ASN A 286 -0.38 -1.66 5.68
CA ASN A 286 -0.40 -0.21 5.56
C ASN A 286 0.77 0.41 6.32
N ILE A 287 1.40 1.43 5.75
CA ILE A 287 2.47 2.22 6.37
C ILE A 287 2.01 3.67 6.42
N ASN A 288 1.92 4.24 7.63
CA ASN A 288 1.45 5.62 7.79
C ASN A 288 2.13 6.37 8.93
N GLY A 289 2.10 7.70 8.84
CA GLY A 289 2.69 8.58 9.83
C GLY A 289 4.03 9.19 9.41
N ASN A 290 4.79 9.69 10.38
CA ASN A 290 6.09 10.33 10.18
C ASN A 290 7.20 9.28 10.00
N ILE A 291 7.14 8.54 8.88
CA ILE A 291 8.02 7.40 8.58
C ILE A 291 8.80 7.66 7.30
N LYS A 292 10.12 7.52 7.37
CA LYS A 292 10.98 7.36 6.21
C LYS A 292 11.11 5.87 5.89
N LEU A 293 10.63 5.46 4.71
CA LEU A 293 10.72 4.07 4.25
C LEU A 293 12.01 3.87 3.44
N THR A 294 12.77 2.82 3.75
CA THR A 294 13.98 2.49 2.99
C THR A 294 14.00 1.03 2.53
N HIS A 295 14.48 0.81 1.31
CA HIS A 295 14.78 -0.50 0.73
C HIS A 295 16.15 -0.45 0.09
N ASN A 296 17.18 -0.59 0.90
CA ASN A 296 18.57 -0.39 0.50
C ASN A 296 19.36 -1.69 0.62
N ILE A 297 19.86 -2.19 -0.50
CA ILE A 297 20.69 -3.39 -0.52
C ILE A 297 22.15 -2.97 -0.60
N ASN A 298 22.93 -3.40 0.37
CA ASN A 298 24.37 -3.16 0.40
C ASN A 298 25.08 -4.09 -0.59
N SER A 299 25.13 -3.67 -1.83
CA SER A 299 25.89 -4.36 -2.87
C SER A 299 26.82 -3.36 -3.54
N GLN A 300 28.10 -3.63 -3.65
CA GLN A 300 29.12 -2.76 -4.23
C GLN A 300 28.71 -2.28 -5.64
N ASP A 301 27.86 -1.27 -5.72
CA ASP A 301 27.33 -0.64 -6.94
C ASP A 301 26.66 -1.60 -7.95
N LYS A 302 26.29 -2.79 -7.54
CA LYS A 302 25.56 -3.74 -8.39
C LYS A 302 24.10 -3.77 -7.99
N LYS A 303 23.24 -3.55 -8.98
CA LYS A 303 21.80 -3.79 -8.82
C LYS A 303 21.56 -5.27 -8.55
N THR A 304 20.76 -5.56 -7.55
CA THR A 304 20.37 -6.92 -7.15
C THR A 304 19.00 -7.29 -7.73
N ASN A 305 18.63 -8.56 -7.62
CA ASN A 305 17.27 -9.02 -7.94
C ASN A 305 16.28 -8.81 -6.78
N ALA A 306 16.72 -8.15 -5.71
CA ALA A 306 15.87 -7.82 -4.58
C ALA A 306 14.71 -6.92 -5.02
N LYS A 307 13.49 -7.36 -4.76
CA LYS A 307 12.28 -6.62 -5.12
C LYS A 307 11.34 -6.53 -3.94
N LEU A 308 11.09 -5.32 -3.48
CA LEU A 308 10.03 -5.03 -2.53
C LEU A 308 8.74 -4.67 -3.30
N ILE A 309 7.67 -5.37 -3.01
CA ILE A 309 6.36 -5.11 -3.58
C ILE A 309 5.43 -4.64 -2.46
N LEU A 310 4.85 -3.47 -2.63
CA LEU A 310 3.87 -2.89 -1.72
C LEU A 310 2.50 -2.93 -2.40
N ASP A 311 1.54 -3.63 -1.81
CA ASP A 311 0.18 -3.72 -2.34
C ASP A 311 -0.90 -3.30 -1.31
N GLY A 312 -0.48 -2.82 -0.15
CA GLY A 312 -1.33 -2.12 0.81
C GLY A 312 -1.42 -0.62 0.52
N SER A 313 -1.12 0.19 1.53
CA SER A 313 -1.02 1.64 1.36
C SER A 313 0.23 2.22 2.02
N VAL A 314 0.71 3.33 1.47
CA VAL A 314 1.75 4.15 2.10
C VAL A 314 1.22 5.58 2.19
N ASN A 315 1.20 6.14 3.38
CA ASN A 315 0.79 7.52 3.60
C ASN A 315 1.76 8.19 4.58
N THR A 316 2.85 8.70 4.03
CA THR A 316 3.87 9.41 4.79
C THR A 316 4.12 10.80 4.20
N LYS A 317 4.62 11.71 5.01
CA LYS A 317 5.10 13.03 4.55
C LYS A 317 6.60 13.05 4.29
N ASN A 318 7.26 11.91 4.47
CA ASN A 318 8.71 11.76 4.40
C ASN A 318 9.11 11.05 3.11
N ASP A 319 10.40 10.94 2.94
CA ASP A 319 11.00 10.31 1.77
C ASP A 319 10.89 8.79 1.79
N VAL A 320 10.93 8.23 0.60
CA VAL A 320 11.15 6.80 0.35
C VAL A 320 12.50 6.65 -0.36
N GLU A 321 13.36 5.73 0.07
CA GLU A 321 14.66 5.50 -0.54
C GLU A 321 14.81 4.07 -1.04
N VAL A 322 15.29 3.91 -2.26
CA VAL A 322 15.59 2.60 -2.85
C VAL A 322 16.97 2.64 -3.51
N SER A 323 17.85 1.74 -3.08
CA SER A 323 19.20 1.65 -3.63
C SER A 323 19.59 0.22 -3.96
N ASN A 324 20.15 0.00 -5.16
CA ASN A 324 20.61 -1.28 -5.69
C ASN A 324 19.55 -2.40 -5.68
N ALA A 325 18.29 -2.05 -5.76
CA ALA A 325 17.14 -2.95 -5.61
C ALA A 325 15.96 -2.51 -6.49
N SER A 326 14.81 -3.14 -6.32
CA SER A 326 13.59 -2.79 -7.04
C SER A 326 12.43 -2.57 -6.08
N LEU A 327 11.60 -1.58 -6.37
CA LEU A 327 10.35 -1.30 -5.67
C LEU A 327 9.18 -1.37 -6.65
N THR A 328 8.12 -2.06 -6.27
CA THR A 328 6.86 -2.04 -7.00
C THR A 328 5.74 -1.58 -6.08
N MET A 329 4.95 -0.62 -6.53
CA MET A 329 3.70 -0.20 -5.91
C MET A 329 2.54 -0.65 -6.78
N GLN A 330 1.61 -1.41 -6.21
CA GLN A 330 0.47 -1.97 -6.93
C GLN A 330 -0.78 -2.02 -6.06
N GLY A 331 -1.94 -2.30 -6.66
CA GLY A 331 -3.15 -2.64 -5.93
C GLY A 331 -3.05 -4.00 -5.27
N HIS A 332 -3.94 -4.25 -4.32
CA HIS A 332 -4.01 -5.51 -3.61
C HIS A 332 -4.94 -6.51 -4.33
N ALA A 333 -4.41 -7.69 -4.64
CA ALA A 333 -5.18 -8.78 -5.20
C ALA A 333 -5.91 -9.54 -4.08
N THR A 334 -7.23 -9.45 -4.04
CA THR A 334 -8.07 -10.25 -3.13
C THR A 334 -8.64 -11.44 -3.88
N GLU A 335 -8.49 -12.62 -3.31
CA GLU A 335 -9.06 -13.83 -3.86
C GLU A 335 -10.57 -13.90 -3.61
N HIS A 336 -11.31 -14.28 -4.64
CA HIS A 336 -12.72 -14.65 -4.52
C HIS A 336 -12.83 -16.15 -4.24
N ALA A 337 -13.31 -16.51 -3.05
CA ALA A 337 -13.63 -17.89 -2.74
C ALA A 337 -15.01 -18.26 -3.27
N ILE A 338 -15.06 -19.18 -4.22
CA ILE A 338 -16.30 -19.86 -4.59
C ILE A 338 -16.37 -21.15 -3.78
N PHE A 339 -17.24 -21.17 -2.78
CA PHE A 339 -17.46 -22.37 -1.99
C PHE A 339 -18.41 -23.32 -2.72
N ARG A 340 -18.03 -24.58 -2.81
CA ARG A 340 -18.88 -25.66 -3.31
C ARG A 340 -19.05 -26.70 -2.24
N SER A 341 -20.26 -27.15 -2.02
CA SER A 341 -20.55 -28.33 -1.19
C SER A 341 -20.78 -29.54 -2.09
N THR A 342 -20.52 -30.71 -1.57
CA THR A 342 -20.87 -31.96 -2.24
C THR A 342 -22.32 -32.32 -1.97
N ALA A 343 -23.09 -32.57 -3.02
CA ALA A 343 -24.41 -33.19 -2.92
C ALA A 343 -24.34 -34.63 -3.40
N SER A 344 -24.82 -35.56 -2.61
CA SER A 344 -24.94 -36.94 -3.04
C SER A 344 -26.17 -37.11 -3.91
N HIS A 345 -26.03 -37.68 -5.07
CA HIS A 345 -27.16 -38.08 -5.91
C HIS A 345 -27.09 -39.58 -6.23
N CYS A 346 -28.22 -40.22 -6.26
CA CYS A 346 -28.35 -41.62 -6.67
C CYS A 346 -29.26 -41.69 -7.90
N SER A 347 -28.69 -42.07 -9.05
CA SER A 347 -29.46 -42.21 -10.31
C SER A 347 -30.12 -43.56 -10.50
N LEU A 348 -29.68 -44.58 -9.76
CA LEU A 348 -30.28 -45.93 -9.62
C LEU A 348 -29.89 -46.44 -8.23
N VAL A 349 -30.66 -47.38 -7.69
CA VAL A 349 -30.47 -47.90 -6.30
C VAL A 349 -29.04 -48.32 -5.95
N PHE A 350 -28.16 -48.45 -6.93
CA PHE A 350 -26.76 -48.86 -6.76
C PHE A 350 -25.72 -47.88 -7.34
N LEU A 351 -26.13 -46.78 -7.97
CA LEU A 351 -25.22 -45.80 -8.55
C LEU A 351 -25.38 -44.45 -7.85
N CYS A 352 -24.74 -44.32 -6.71
CA CYS A 352 -24.67 -43.05 -6.00
C CYS A 352 -23.33 -42.32 -6.37
N GLY A 353 -23.42 -41.10 -6.80
CA GLY A 353 -22.31 -40.20 -7.04
C GLY A 353 -22.38 -38.97 -6.13
N THR A 354 -21.28 -38.26 -6.02
CA THR A 354 -21.19 -37.04 -5.24
C THR A 354 -20.82 -35.90 -6.18
N ASP A 355 -21.71 -34.95 -6.35
CA ASP A 355 -21.45 -33.76 -7.16
C ASP A 355 -21.16 -32.55 -6.27
N TRP A 356 -20.30 -31.68 -6.77
CA TRP A 356 -20.05 -30.40 -6.14
C TRP A 356 -21.16 -29.42 -6.48
N VAL A 357 -21.80 -28.87 -5.47
CA VAL A 357 -22.85 -27.86 -5.62
C VAL A 357 -22.28 -26.51 -5.17
N THR A 358 -22.49 -25.49 -5.99
CA THR A 358 -22.08 -24.13 -5.62
C THR A 358 -22.92 -23.62 -4.45
N VAL A 359 -22.31 -23.35 -3.34
CA VAL A 359 -22.99 -22.91 -2.10
C VAL A 359 -23.32 -21.42 -2.11
N LEU A 360 -22.67 -20.64 -2.96
CA LEU A 360 -22.94 -19.22 -3.12
C LEU A 360 -23.98 -18.96 -4.20
N LYS A 361 -24.94 -18.09 -3.88
CA LYS A 361 -25.96 -17.60 -4.83
C LYS A 361 -25.40 -16.72 -5.96
N GLU A 362 -24.10 -16.46 -5.99
CA GLU A 362 -23.48 -15.75 -7.09
C GLU A 362 -23.33 -16.73 -8.25
N THR A 363 -24.11 -16.56 -9.28
CA THR A 363 -23.99 -17.37 -10.49
C THR A 363 -22.71 -16.97 -11.24
N GLU A 364 -22.12 -17.91 -12.00
CA GLU A 364 -21.00 -17.65 -12.91
C GLU A 364 -21.25 -16.41 -13.78
N SER A 365 -22.48 -16.24 -14.26
CA SER A 365 -22.89 -15.08 -15.05
C SER A 365 -22.86 -13.75 -14.27
N SER A 366 -23.30 -13.75 -13.00
CA SER A 366 -23.28 -12.52 -12.18
C SER A 366 -21.85 -12.15 -11.75
N TYR A 367 -21.03 -13.15 -11.48
CA TYR A 367 -19.61 -12.98 -11.21
C TYR A 367 -18.88 -12.38 -12.41
N ASN A 368 -19.03 -13.01 -13.60
CA ASN A 368 -18.38 -12.54 -14.82
C ASN A 368 -18.81 -11.12 -15.22
N LYS A 369 -20.09 -10.79 -15.05
CA LYS A 369 -20.59 -9.43 -15.27
C LYS A 369 -20.00 -8.42 -14.29
N LYS A 370 -19.87 -8.79 -13.02
CA LYS A 370 -19.36 -7.91 -11.97
C LYS A 370 -17.87 -7.61 -12.14
N PHE A 371 -17.09 -8.60 -12.57
CA PHE A 371 -15.63 -8.49 -12.66
C PHE A 371 -15.12 -8.40 -14.10
N ASN A 372 -16.02 -8.26 -15.08
CA ASN A 372 -15.68 -8.24 -16.52
C ASN A 372 -14.74 -9.38 -16.91
N SER A 373 -15.07 -10.60 -16.49
CA SER A 373 -14.27 -11.81 -16.68
C SER A 373 -15.00 -12.88 -17.49
N ASP A 374 -14.25 -13.80 -18.08
CA ASP A 374 -14.76 -14.95 -18.85
C ASP A 374 -14.63 -16.27 -18.05
N TYR A 375 -14.75 -16.17 -16.73
CA TYR A 375 -14.59 -17.32 -15.86
C TYR A 375 -15.58 -18.43 -16.16
N LYS A 376 -15.09 -19.67 -16.21
CA LYS A 376 -15.90 -20.89 -16.34
C LYS A 376 -15.64 -21.78 -15.14
N SER A 377 -16.68 -22.08 -14.37
CA SER A 377 -16.58 -23.02 -13.28
C SER A 377 -16.31 -24.41 -13.83
N ASN A 378 -15.14 -24.97 -13.54
CA ASN A 378 -14.91 -26.39 -13.77
C ASN A 378 -15.30 -27.19 -12.50
N ASN A 379 -15.78 -28.40 -12.67
CA ASN A 379 -16.34 -29.24 -11.62
C ASN A 379 -15.32 -29.73 -10.56
N GLN A 380 -14.15 -29.15 -10.46
CA GLN A 380 -13.09 -29.62 -9.58
C GLN A 380 -12.65 -28.52 -8.62
N GLN A 381 -12.91 -28.77 -7.33
CA GLN A 381 -12.35 -28.12 -6.13
C GLN A 381 -12.58 -26.60 -5.96
N THR A 382 -12.64 -26.21 -4.68
CA THR A 382 -12.49 -24.82 -4.24
C THR A 382 -11.35 -24.17 -5.00
N SER A 383 -11.68 -23.39 -6.00
CA SER A 383 -10.71 -22.59 -6.70
C SER A 383 -10.91 -21.15 -6.26
N PHE A 384 -9.84 -20.55 -5.83
CA PHE A 384 -9.72 -19.12 -5.77
C PHE A 384 -9.54 -18.65 -7.20
N ASP A 385 -10.58 -18.15 -7.84
CA ASP A 385 -10.59 -18.15 -9.29
C ASP A 385 -10.06 -16.91 -9.95
N GLN A 386 -10.31 -15.75 -9.53
CA GLN A 386 -9.65 -14.54 -10.05
C GLN A 386 -9.51 -13.52 -8.95
N PRO A 387 -8.34 -12.90 -8.81
CA PRO A 387 -8.18 -11.84 -7.84
C PRO A 387 -9.04 -10.64 -8.21
N ASP A 388 -9.82 -10.18 -7.25
CA ASP A 388 -10.39 -8.84 -7.27
C ASP A 388 -9.30 -7.86 -6.84
N TRP A 389 -9.15 -6.73 -7.53
CA TRP A 389 -8.09 -5.78 -7.25
C TRP A 389 -8.63 -4.57 -6.50
N LYS A 390 -8.18 -4.40 -5.27
CA LYS A 390 -8.36 -3.14 -4.53
C LYS A 390 -7.30 -2.14 -4.96
N THR A 391 -7.69 -0.89 -5.12
CA THR A 391 -6.75 0.18 -5.47
C THR A 391 -5.81 0.46 -4.30
N GLY A 392 -4.50 0.36 -4.54
CA GLY A 392 -3.45 0.81 -3.63
C GLY A 392 -3.29 2.33 -3.68
N VAL A 393 -3.10 2.96 -2.55
CA VAL A 393 -2.88 4.42 -2.45
C VAL A 393 -1.54 4.68 -1.78
N PHE A 394 -0.66 5.38 -2.50
CA PHE A 394 0.70 5.65 -2.07
C PHE A 394 0.97 7.15 -2.10
N LYS A 395 1.29 7.71 -0.94
CA LYS A 395 1.63 9.13 -0.77
C LYS A 395 2.92 9.29 0.01
N PHE A 396 3.85 10.05 -0.54
CA PHE A 396 5.15 10.35 0.06
C PHE A 396 5.65 11.72 -0.44
N ASP A 397 6.70 12.25 0.18
CA ASP A 397 7.33 13.48 -0.32
C ASP A 397 8.17 13.19 -1.56
N THR A 398 9.30 12.54 -1.43
CA THR A 398 10.17 12.19 -2.56
C THR A 398 10.64 10.74 -2.48
N LEU A 399 10.50 10.02 -3.60
CA LEU A 399 11.11 8.72 -3.80
C LEU A 399 12.50 8.91 -4.44
N HIS A 400 13.54 8.59 -3.68
CA HIS A 400 14.92 8.60 -4.15
C HIS A 400 15.33 7.23 -4.68
N LEU A 401 15.66 7.17 -5.96
CA LEU A 401 16.11 5.97 -6.66
C LEU A 401 17.60 6.10 -7.02
N ASN A 402 18.41 5.17 -6.56
CA ASN A 402 19.82 5.11 -6.91
C ASN A 402 20.20 3.71 -7.37
N ASN A 403 20.54 3.57 -8.66
CA ASN A 403 20.80 2.28 -9.31
C ASN A 403 19.66 1.27 -9.02
N ALA A 404 18.42 1.71 -9.19
CA ALA A 404 17.21 1.01 -8.75
C ALA A 404 16.16 0.93 -9.86
N ASP A 405 15.21 -0.01 -9.74
CA ASP A 405 14.00 -0.02 -10.57
C ASP A 405 12.79 0.34 -9.73
N PHE A 406 11.92 1.15 -10.29
CA PHE A 406 10.64 1.47 -9.71
C PHE A 406 9.52 1.18 -10.70
N SER A 407 8.50 0.47 -10.23
CA SER A 407 7.31 0.19 -11.02
C SER A 407 6.04 0.62 -10.28
N ILE A 408 5.15 1.28 -11.01
CA ILE A 408 3.76 1.47 -10.60
C ILE A 408 2.93 0.53 -11.48
N SER A 409 2.30 -0.45 -10.84
CA SER A 409 1.58 -1.50 -11.53
C SER A 409 0.07 -1.40 -11.28
N ARG A 410 -0.65 -2.41 -11.68
CA ARG A 410 -2.12 -2.48 -11.71
C ARG A 410 -2.79 -1.90 -10.47
N ASN A 411 -3.80 -1.06 -10.68
CA ASN A 411 -4.66 -0.49 -9.63
C ASN A 411 -3.90 0.28 -8.54
N ALA A 412 -2.86 1.02 -8.90
CA ALA A 412 -2.13 1.87 -7.97
C ALA A 412 -2.33 3.35 -8.27
N ASN A 413 -2.59 4.12 -7.23
CA ASN A 413 -2.59 5.58 -7.24
C ASN A 413 -1.40 6.08 -6.44
N VAL A 414 -0.46 6.72 -7.09
CA VAL A 414 0.78 7.21 -6.49
C VAL A 414 0.85 8.73 -6.58
N GLU A 415 1.10 9.36 -5.47
CA GLU A 415 1.26 10.81 -5.32
C GLU A 415 2.57 11.11 -4.57
N GLY A 416 3.47 11.85 -5.21
CA GLY A 416 4.76 12.23 -4.65
C GLY A 416 5.78 12.52 -5.75
N ASN A 417 6.95 13.02 -5.38
CA ASN A 417 8.02 13.30 -6.31
C ASN A 417 8.94 12.07 -6.48
N ILE A 418 9.64 11.99 -7.60
CA ILE A 418 10.64 10.97 -7.87
C ILE A 418 11.96 11.66 -8.24
N SER A 419 13.03 11.26 -7.56
CA SER A 419 14.41 11.65 -7.90
C SER A 419 15.19 10.40 -8.28
N ALA A 420 15.54 10.26 -9.56
CA ALA A 420 16.13 9.05 -10.10
C ALA A 420 17.53 9.28 -10.66
N ASN A 421 18.48 8.44 -10.28
CA ASN A 421 19.82 8.39 -10.80
C ASN A 421 20.19 6.95 -11.20
N LYS A 422 20.63 6.74 -12.43
CA LYS A 422 20.99 5.42 -13.00
C LYS A 422 19.89 4.38 -12.78
N SER A 423 18.63 4.75 -12.94
CA SER A 423 17.48 3.97 -12.53
C SER A 423 16.48 3.79 -13.68
N ALA A 424 15.56 2.84 -13.53
CA ALA A 424 14.45 2.67 -14.45
C ALA A 424 13.11 2.92 -13.74
N ILE A 425 12.24 3.71 -14.37
CA ILE A 425 10.89 4.02 -13.89
C ILE A 425 9.90 3.46 -14.90
N THR A 426 8.97 2.63 -14.44
CA THR A 426 7.87 2.10 -15.25
C THR A 426 6.54 2.46 -14.59
N ILE A 427 5.73 3.29 -15.26
CA ILE A 427 4.40 3.65 -14.79
C ILE A 427 3.38 2.95 -15.69
N GLY A 428 2.51 2.13 -15.10
CA GLY A 428 1.64 1.23 -15.87
C GLY A 428 2.36 -0.05 -16.26
N ASP A 429 3.15 -0.62 -15.35
CA ASP A 429 3.76 -1.92 -15.56
C ASP A 429 2.66 -2.99 -15.67
N LYS A 430 2.70 -3.77 -16.75
CA LYS A 430 1.75 -4.87 -16.98
C LYS A 430 1.99 -6.09 -16.10
N ASN A 431 3.10 -6.14 -15.38
CA ASN A 431 3.37 -7.19 -14.40
C ASN A 431 2.79 -6.79 -13.04
N ALA A 432 1.78 -7.52 -12.58
CA ALA A 432 1.28 -7.44 -11.22
C ALA A 432 1.64 -8.73 -10.47
N TYR A 433 1.90 -8.61 -9.18
CA TYR A 433 2.39 -9.71 -8.36
C TYR A 433 1.30 -10.18 -7.41
N ILE A 434 1.15 -11.49 -7.31
CA ILE A 434 0.15 -12.14 -6.47
C ILE A 434 0.86 -13.09 -5.51
N ASP A 435 0.48 -13.03 -4.26
CA ASP A 435 0.95 -13.94 -3.24
C ASP A 435 -0.01 -15.13 -3.12
N ASN A 436 0.53 -16.33 -3.24
CA ASN A 436 -0.22 -17.58 -3.08
C ASN A 436 -0.26 -18.07 -1.62
N LEU A 437 -0.09 -17.19 -0.63
CA LEU A 437 -0.23 -17.54 0.80
C LEU A 437 -1.64 -17.98 1.17
N ALA A 438 -2.65 -17.58 0.41
CA ALA A 438 -4.02 -17.95 0.67
C ALA A 438 -4.21 -19.46 0.65
N GLY A 439 -4.43 -20.05 1.79
CA GLY A 439 -4.80 -21.46 1.98
C GLY A 439 -3.65 -22.43 2.25
N LYS A 440 -2.41 -22.02 2.40
CA LYS A 440 -1.29 -22.93 2.75
C LYS A 440 -1.00 -22.96 4.25
N ASN A 441 -1.48 -24.03 4.84
CA ASN A 441 -1.00 -24.71 6.03
C ASN A 441 -0.60 -23.87 7.25
N ILE A 442 -1.55 -23.73 8.15
CA ILE A 442 -1.23 -23.67 9.57
C ILE A 442 -0.58 -25.01 9.90
N THR A 443 0.73 -25.05 10.00
CA THR A 443 1.43 -26.25 10.47
C THR A 443 1.29 -26.35 11.99
N ASN A 444 1.41 -27.56 12.54
CA ASN A 444 1.35 -27.77 14.00
C ASN A 444 2.43 -26.98 14.79
N ASN A 445 3.37 -26.34 14.12
CA ASN A 445 4.50 -25.62 14.71
C ASN A 445 4.49 -24.10 14.43
N GLY A 446 3.39 -23.53 13.91
CA GLY A 446 3.29 -22.10 13.62
C GLY A 446 2.84 -21.79 12.19
N PHE A 447 2.85 -20.52 11.86
CA PHE A 447 2.46 -20.04 10.52
C PHE A 447 3.62 -20.23 9.56
N ASP A 448 3.39 -20.87 8.41
CA ASP A 448 4.35 -20.86 7.30
C ASP A 448 4.18 -19.56 6.50
N PHE A 449 5.08 -18.60 6.73
CA PHE A 449 5.11 -17.32 6.02
C PHE A 449 5.90 -17.36 4.71
N LYS A 450 6.16 -18.53 4.18
CA LYS A 450 6.85 -18.66 2.90
C LYS A 450 5.93 -18.20 1.77
N GLN A 451 6.17 -17.00 1.29
CA GLN A 451 5.47 -16.45 0.13
C GLN A 451 5.90 -17.19 -1.15
N THR A 452 4.92 -17.58 -1.95
CA THR A 452 5.14 -18.00 -3.33
C THR A 452 4.53 -16.92 -4.23
N ILE A 453 5.40 -16.10 -4.82
CA ILE A 453 4.98 -14.98 -5.65
C ILE A 453 4.81 -15.47 -7.07
N SER A 454 3.64 -15.26 -7.64
CA SER A 454 3.37 -15.41 -9.07
C SER A 454 3.21 -14.04 -9.73
N THR A 455 3.56 -13.96 -11.01
CA THR A 455 3.34 -12.76 -11.81
C THR A 455 2.06 -12.93 -12.61
N ASN A 456 1.17 -11.95 -12.55
CA ASN A 456 0.02 -11.86 -13.41
C ASN A 456 0.27 -10.76 -14.45
N LEU A 457 0.25 -11.11 -15.71
CA LEU A 457 0.32 -10.16 -16.83
C LEU A 457 -1.07 -9.58 -17.05
N SER A 458 -1.40 -8.54 -16.35
CA SER A 458 -2.72 -7.90 -16.48
C SER A 458 -2.59 -6.39 -16.46
N ILE A 459 -3.30 -5.76 -17.40
CA ILE A 459 -3.42 -4.31 -17.48
C ILE A 459 -4.51 -3.86 -16.52
N GLY A 460 -4.25 -2.80 -15.78
CA GLY A 460 -5.22 -2.15 -14.90
C GLY A 460 -4.95 -0.66 -14.81
N GLU A 461 -5.92 0.09 -14.36
CA GLU A 461 -5.79 1.54 -14.22
C GLU A 461 -4.65 1.88 -13.26
N THR A 462 -3.75 2.75 -13.68
CA THR A 462 -2.60 3.22 -12.89
C THR A 462 -2.57 4.73 -12.96
N LYS A 463 -2.40 5.38 -11.81
CA LYS A 463 -2.32 6.84 -11.73
C LYS A 463 -1.03 7.27 -11.03
N PHE A 464 -0.37 8.26 -11.60
CA PHE A 464 0.76 8.93 -10.98
C PHE A 464 0.56 10.45 -11.05
N THR A 465 0.82 11.12 -9.93
CA THR A 465 0.81 12.58 -9.85
C THR A 465 2.03 13.06 -9.08
N GLY A 466 2.88 13.86 -9.70
CA GLY A 466 4.06 14.43 -9.05
C GLY A 466 5.13 14.89 -10.02
N GLY A 467 6.24 15.37 -9.47
CA GLY A 467 7.43 15.72 -10.23
C GLY A 467 8.34 14.52 -10.42
N ILE A 468 9.05 14.44 -11.55
CA ILE A 468 10.10 13.45 -11.76
C ILE A 468 11.37 14.20 -12.16
N THR A 469 12.41 14.07 -11.36
CA THR A 469 13.77 14.49 -11.70
C THR A 469 14.59 13.25 -12.02
N ALA A 470 15.00 13.09 -13.29
CA ALA A 470 15.67 11.88 -13.73
C ALA A 470 17.03 12.23 -14.39
N HIS A 471 18.07 11.50 -13.97
CA HIS A 471 19.43 11.64 -14.51
C HIS A 471 20.00 10.27 -14.84
N ASN A 472 20.48 10.09 -16.07
CA ASN A 472 20.97 8.80 -16.60
C ASN A 472 20.00 7.64 -16.36
N SER A 473 18.70 7.90 -16.49
CA SER A 473 17.63 6.97 -16.14
C SER A 473 16.71 6.72 -17.33
N GLN A 474 15.81 5.74 -17.23
CA GLN A 474 14.81 5.43 -18.25
C GLN A 474 13.41 5.59 -17.67
N ILE A 475 12.47 6.07 -18.48
CA ILE A 475 11.07 6.23 -18.10
C ILE A 475 10.21 5.55 -19.17
N ALA A 476 9.39 4.60 -18.75
CA ALA A 476 8.39 3.93 -19.58
C ALA A 476 6.99 4.13 -18.97
N ILE A 477 6.03 4.53 -19.81
CA ILE A 477 4.64 4.75 -19.41
C ILE A 477 3.78 3.80 -20.21
N GLY A 478 3.25 2.80 -19.55
CA GLY A 478 2.53 1.69 -20.14
C GLY A 478 1.05 1.98 -20.41
N ASP A 479 0.39 1.04 -21.05
CA ASP A 479 -1.02 1.11 -21.43
C ASP A 479 -1.92 1.36 -20.19
N GLN A 480 -2.99 2.14 -20.39
CA GLN A 480 -3.94 2.58 -19.35
C GLN A 480 -3.36 3.39 -18.18
N ALA A 481 -2.10 3.79 -18.23
CA ALA A 481 -1.55 4.70 -17.25
C ALA A 481 -2.03 6.14 -17.50
N VAL A 482 -2.48 6.80 -16.43
CA VAL A 482 -2.80 8.23 -16.42
C VAL A 482 -1.76 8.93 -15.55
N VAL A 483 -0.93 9.76 -16.19
CA VAL A 483 0.22 10.39 -15.55
C VAL A 483 0.07 11.91 -15.60
N THR A 484 0.10 12.54 -14.44
CA THR A 484 0.17 14.00 -14.32
C THR A 484 1.56 14.37 -13.78
N LEU A 485 2.43 14.87 -14.65
CA LEU A 485 3.73 15.39 -14.29
C LEU A 485 3.59 16.87 -13.90
N ASN A 486 3.94 17.20 -12.68
CA ASN A 486 3.94 18.56 -12.17
C ASN A 486 5.33 18.89 -11.60
N GLY A 487 6.05 19.80 -12.25
CA GLY A 487 7.42 20.13 -11.88
C GLY A 487 8.45 19.07 -12.29
N ALA A 488 8.18 18.27 -13.33
CA ALA A 488 9.13 17.28 -13.81
C ALA A 488 10.34 17.93 -14.50
N THR A 489 11.52 17.40 -14.24
CA THR A 489 12.77 17.81 -14.89
C THR A 489 13.50 16.58 -15.42
N PHE A 490 13.57 16.45 -16.74
CA PHE A 490 14.31 15.40 -17.40
C PHE A 490 15.59 15.95 -18.02
N LEU A 491 16.74 15.48 -17.56
CA LEU A 491 18.03 15.94 -17.98
C LEU A 491 18.79 14.88 -18.79
N ASN A 492 19.44 15.32 -19.88
CA ASN A 492 20.38 14.54 -20.68
C ASN A 492 19.84 13.21 -21.24
N ASN A 493 20.49 12.10 -20.99
CA ASN A 493 20.20 10.79 -21.59
C ASN A 493 19.03 10.04 -20.94
N THR A 494 17.87 10.68 -20.76
CA THR A 494 16.68 10.03 -20.23
C THR A 494 15.69 9.77 -21.38
N PRO A 495 15.68 8.58 -22.00
CA PRO A 495 14.67 8.23 -22.99
C PRO A 495 13.31 8.02 -22.29
N ILE A 496 12.24 8.47 -22.95
CA ILE A 496 10.87 8.35 -22.47
C ILE A 496 10.06 7.60 -23.53
N SER A 497 9.32 6.57 -23.12
CA SER A 497 8.34 5.90 -23.97
C SER A 497 6.95 6.01 -23.38
N ILE A 498 5.96 6.28 -24.23
CA ILE A 498 4.53 6.40 -23.88
C ILE A 498 3.78 5.41 -24.75
N ASP A 499 3.30 4.32 -24.14
CA ASP A 499 2.64 3.23 -24.87
C ASP A 499 1.22 3.62 -25.32
N LYS A 500 0.66 2.81 -26.23
CA LYS A 500 -0.70 2.94 -26.71
C LYS A 500 -1.68 2.91 -25.53
N GLY A 501 -2.61 3.87 -25.48
CA GLY A 501 -3.61 3.97 -24.41
C GLY A 501 -3.17 4.73 -23.16
N ALA A 502 -1.87 4.99 -23.01
CA ALA A 502 -1.37 5.84 -21.94
C ALA A 502 -1.67 7.32 -22.21
N LYS A 503 -1.95 8.08 -21.12
CA LYS A 503 -2.16 9.52 -21.17
C LYS A 503 -1.21 10.21 -20.23
N VAL A 504 -0.42 11.14 -20.77
CA VAL A 504 0.54 11.93 -20.01
C VAL A 504 0.21 13.40 -20.15
N ILE A 505 0.02 14.06 -19.03
CA ILE A 505 -0.11 15.52 -18.94
C ILE A 505 1.13 16.04 -18.22
N ALA A 506 1.97 16.79 -18.92
CA ALA A 506 3.12 17.48 -18.33
C ALA A 506 2.77 18.96 -18.17
N GLN A 507 2.85 19.45 -16.95
CA GLN A 507 2.62 20.84 -16.63
C GLN A 507 3.73 21.38 -15.74
N ASN A 508 4.08 22.63 -15.88
CA ASN A 508 5.13 23.26 -15.08
C ASN A 508 6.44 22.44 -15.08
N SER A 509 6.79 21.87 -16.24
CA SER A 509 7.88 20.89 -16.38
C SER A 509 8.92 21.35 -17.41
N MET A 510 10.14 20.85 -17.27
CA MET A 510 11.24 21.12 -18.20
C MET A 510 11.81 19.80 -18.73
N PHE A 511 11.77 19.62 -20.05
CA PHE A 511 12.37 18.48 -20.72
C PHE A 511 13.59 18.94 -21.52
N THR A 512 14.71 18.26 -21.32
CA THR A 512 15.92 18.36 -22.15
C THR A 512 16.40 16.93 -22.40
N THR A 513 15.69 16.19 -23.25
CA THR A 513 15.95 14.77 -23.48
C THR A 513 16.29 14.47 -24.94
N LYS A 514 16.92 13.33 -25.21
CA LYS A 514 17.27 12.89 -26.57
C LYS A 514 16.08 12.46 -27.40
N GLY A 515 15.04 11.93 -26.80
CA GLY A 515 13.88 11.49 -27.55
C GLY A 515 12.73 11.06 -26.66
N ILE A 516 11.53 11.25 -27.21
CA ILE A 516 10.28 10.80 -26.61
C ILE A 516 9.53 9.99 -27.66
N ASP A 517 9.32 8.71 -27.41
CA ASP A 517 8.55 7.81 -28.26
C ASP A 517 7.09 7.78 -27.77
N ILE A 518 6.14 8.11 -28.64
CA ILE A 518 4.73 8.33 -28.27
C ILE A 518 3.87 7.43 -29.14
N SER A 519 3.20 6.44 -28.53
CA SER A 519 2.13 5.66 -29.13
C SER A 519 0.76 5.93 -28.48
N GLY A 520 0.76 6.63 -27.35
CA GLY A 520 -0.38 7.14 -26.61
C GLY A 520 -0.58 8.64 -26.78
N GLU A 521 -0.93 9.32 -25.70
CA GLU A 521 -1.16 10.77 -25.65
C GLU A 521 -0.14 11.49 -24.78
N LEU A 522 0.50 12.53 -25.31
CA LEU A 522 1.33 13.45 -24.56
C LEU A 522 0.77 14.87 -24.70
N THR A 523 0.35 15.46 -23.60
CA THR A 523 -0.05 16.86 -23.48
C THR A 523 1.01 17.62 -22.69
N MET A 524 1.56 18.68 -23.27
CA MET A 524 2.52 19.59 -22.64
C MET A 524 1.89 20.97 -22.44
N MET A 525 1.91 21.42 -21.19
CA MET A 525 1.31 22.68 -20.79
C MET A 525 2.36 23.56 -20.09
N GLY A 526 2.42 24.81 -20.44
CA GLY A 526 3.30 25.79 -19.79
C GLY A 526 2.77 26.25 -18.44
N ILE A 527 1.44 26.28 -18.29
CA ILE A 527 0.72 26.68 -17.08
C ILE A 527 -0.25 25.57 -16.70
N PRO A 528 -0.37 25.20 -15.40
CA PRO A 528 -1.34 24.22 -14.97
C PRO A 528 -2.79 24.68 -15.19
N GLU A 529 -3.71 23.77 -15.44
CA GLU A 529 -5.15 24.03 -15.61
C GLU A 529 -5.80 24.65 -14.36
N GLN A 530 -5.27 24.38 -13.17
CA GLN A 530 -5.77 24.95 -11.91
C GLN A 530 -4.91 26.14 -11.48
N ASN A 531 -5.55 27.24 -11.11
CA ASN A 531 -4.94 28.49 -10.64
C ASN A 531 -3.97 28.28 -9.46
N SER A 532 -2.75 27.91 -9.74
CA SER A 532 -1.67 27.96 -8.76
C SER A 532 -1.10 29.38 -8.72
N LYS A 533 -1.11 29.99 -7.53
CA LYS A 533 -0.56 31.33 -7.32
C LYS A 533 0.96 31.43 -7.46
N THR A 534 1.64 30.31 -7.71
CA THR A 534 3.10 30.21 -7.74
C THR A 534 3.61 29.46 -9.00
N VAL A 535 3.27 29.97 -10.17
CA VAL A 535 3.83 29.45 -11.41
C VAL A 535 5.01 30.32 -11.79
N THR A 536 6.22 29.72 -11.94
CA THR A 536 7.36 30.39 -12.50
C THR A 536 7.28 30.29 -14.03
N PRO A 537 7.08 31.42 -14.75
CA PRO A 537 7.10 31.42 -16.22
C PRO A 537 8.47 30.97 -16.73
N GLY A 538 8.51 30.24 -17.82
CA GLY A 538 9.77 29.93 -18.51
C GLY A 538 10.11 28.46 -18.61
N LEU A 539 9.20 27.58 -18.28
CA LEU A 539 9.43 26.15 -18.46
C LEU A 539 9.33 25.76 -19.92
N HIS A 540 10.26 24.94 -20.34
CA HIS A 540 10.50 24.65 -21.75
C HIS A 540 10.61 23.14 -21.97
N TYR A 541 9.93 22.67 -23.00
CA TYR A 541 10.01 21.30 -23.42
C TYR A 541 10.91 21.17 -24.65
N ALA A 542 12.08 20.58 -24.49
CA ALA A 542 13.02 20.32 -25.57
C ALA A 542 13.37 18.83 -25.68
N ALA A 543 13.30 18.29 -26.88
CA ALA A 543 13.78 16.96 -27.18
C ALA A 543 14.50 16.98 -28.54
N ASP A 544 15.50 16.11 -28.73
CA ASP A 544 16.12 15.92 -30.05
C ASP A 544 15.10 15.39 -31.07
N GLY A 545 14.06 14.67 -30.58
CA GLY A 545 12.95 14.24 -31.42
C GLY A 545 11.76 13.70 -30.62
N PHE A 546 10.57 13.96 -31.14
CA PHE A 546 9.31 13.34 -30.73
C PHE A 546 8.89 12.38 -31.83
N ARG A 547 8.81 11.09 -31.52
CA ARG A 547 8.45 10.04 -32.47
C ARG A 547 7.08 9.52 -32.16
N LEU A 548 6.12 9.76 -33.07
CA LEU A 548 4.75 9.31 -32.95
C LEU A 548 4.56 8.02 -33.75
N SER A 549 4.08 6.97 -33.10
CA SER A 549 3.91 5.66 -33.70
C SER A 549 2.46 5.17 -33.53
N GLY A 550 1.82 4.81 -34.64
CA GLY A 550 0.45 4.33 -34.67
C GLY A 550 -0.61 5.42 -34.78
N GLY A 551 -1.76 5.07 -35.36
CA GLY A 551 -2.84 6.00 -35.68
C GLY A 551 -3.58 6.65 -34.50
N ASN A 552 -3.24 6.26 -33.27
CA ASN A 552 -3.80 6.84 -32.04
C ASN A 552 -2.77 7.71 -31.28
N ALA A 553 -1.56 7.88 -31.82
CA ALA A 553 -0.57 8.74 -31.21
C ALA A 553 -1.03 10.21 -31.27
N ASN A 554 -1.00 10.86 -30.11
CA ASN A 554 -1.48 12.23 -29.96
C ASN A 554 -0.44 13.09 -29.25
N PHE A 555 -0.04 14.18 -29.91
CA PHE A 555 0.88 15.17 -29.39
C PHE A 555 0.16 16.50 -29.24
N ILE A 556 0.10 17.02 -28.03
CA ILE A 556 -0.60 18.26 -27.72
C ILE A 556 0.34 19.19 -26.97
N ALA A 557 0.44 20.43 -27.46
CA ALA A 557 1.13 21.52 -26.75
C ALA A 557 0.17 22.69 -26.63
N ARG A 558 -0.14 23.12 -25.40
CA ARG A 558 -1.14 24.17 -25.12
C ARG A 558 -0.86 24.92 -23.83
N ASN A 559 -1.68 25.89 -23.51
CA ASN A 559 -1.62 26.68 -22.27
C ASN A 559 -0.22 27.25 -22.01
N MET A 560 0.26 28.08 -22.95
CA MET A 560 1.54 28.78 -22.90
C MET A 560 2.75 27.83 -22.95
N ALA A 561 2.62 26.68 -23.59
CA ALA A 561 3.74 25.76 -23.81
C ALA A 561 4.74 26.34 -24.81
N SER A 562 6.03 26.20 -24.50
CA SER A 562 7.15 26.42 -25.43
C SER A 562 7.86 25.09 -25.70
N VAL A 563 7.76 24.61 -26.94
CA VAL A 563 8.27 23.29 -27.32
C VAL A 563 9.34 23.44 -28.44
N THR A 564 10.45 22.77 -28.28
CA THR A 564 11.54 22.70 -29.30
C THR A 564 11.90 21.25 -29.56
N GLY A 565 12.00 20.88 -30.82
CA GLY A 565 12.42 19.56 -31.30
C GLY A 565 11.67 19.14 -32.54
N ASN A 566 12.21 18.15 -33.26
CA ASN A 566 11.55 17.66 -34.47
C ASN A 566 10.49 16.62 -34.14
N ILE A 567 9.38 16.66 -34.85
CA ILE A 567 8.31 15.67 -34.74
C ILE A 567 8.36 14.76 -35.96
N TYR A 568 8.32 13.44 -35.69
CA TYR A 568 8.29 12.40 -36.71
C TYR A 568 7.06 11.52 -36.49
N ALA A 569 6.27 11.27 -37.50
CA ALA A 569 5.15 10.34 -37.45
C ALA A 569 5.05 9.52 -38.72
N ASP A 570 5.07 8.21 -38.59
CA ASP A 570 4.96 7.26 -39.70
C ASP A 570 3.50 6.97 -40.09
N ASP A 571 2.58 7.15 -39.16
CA ASP A 571 1.16 6.88 -39.30
C ASP A 571 0.27 8.13 -39.15
N ALA A 572 -1.04 7.95 -39.22
CA ALA A 572 -2.04 9.01 -39.11
C ALA A 572 -2.17 9.54 -37.67
N ALA A 573 -1.07 10.08 -37.12
CA ALA A 573 -1.04 10.70 -35.81
C ALA A 573 -1.73 12.08 -35.82
N THR A 574 -2.09 12.57 -34.63
CA THR A 574 -2.62 13.91 -34.42
C THR A 574 -1.62 14.79 -33.69
N ILE A 575 -1.39 15.98 -34.21
CA ILE A 575 -0.51 16.98 -33.62
C ILE A 575 -1.34 18.25 -33.43
N THR A 576 -1.49 18.67 -32.17
CA THR A 576 -2.25 19.88 -31.81
C THR A 576 -1.31 20.90 -31.17
N LEU A 577 -1.26 22.09 -31.73
CA LEU A 577 -0.47 23.22 -31.21
C LEU A 577 -1.45 24.35 -30.83
N GLY A 578 -1.44 24.77 -29.58
CA GLY A 578 -2.39 25.71 -29.01
C GLY A 578 -3.65 25.02 -28.49
N GLN A 579 -4.71 25.79 -28.28
CA GLN A 579 -5.96 25.29 -27.71
C GLN A 579 -6.75 24.48 -28.74
N PRO A 580 -7.38 23.34 -28.38
CA PRO A 580 -8.40 22.70 -29.22
C PRO A 580 -9.54 23.67 -29.52
N GLU A 581 -10.17 23.53 -30.69
CA GLU A 581 -11.30 24.40 -31.10
C GLU A 581 -12.47 24.48 -30.09
N THR A 582 -12.58 23.46 -29.24
CA THR A 582 -13.66 23.33 -28.25
C THR A 582 -13.35 24.02 -26.91
N GLU A 583 -12.14 24.50 -26.71
CA GLU A 583 -11.69 25.10 -25.46
C GLU A 583 -11.40 26.61 -25.63
N THR A 584 -11.88 27.44 -24.71
CA THR A 584 -11.57 28.87 -24.67
C THR A 584 -10.14 29.08 -24.18
N PRO A 585 -9.30 29.88 -24.86
CA PRO A 585 -7.95 30.22 -24.39
C PRO A 585 -7.99 30.84 -22.99
N THR A 586 -7.30 30.26 -22.03
CA THR A 586 -7.20 30.79 -20.67
C THR A 586 -5.85 31.47 -20.45
N ILE A 587 -5.55 32.49 -21.22
CA ILE A 587 -4.40 33.36 -20.94
C ILE A 587 -4.81 34.32 -19.85
N SER A 588 -4.30 34.15 -18.62
CA SER A 588 -4.53 35.14 -17.57
C SER A 588 -3.73 36.41 -17.86
N SER A 589 -4.28 37.58 -17.53
CA SER A 589 -3.60 38.88 -17.69
C SER A 589 -2.21 38.93 -17.02
N ALA A 590 -1.96 38.12 -16.01
CA ALA A 590 -0.66 38.02 -15.34
C ALA A 590 0.45 37.43 -16.21
N TYR A 591 0.10 36.68 -17.26
CA TYR A 591 1.07 36.04 -18.19
C TYR A 591 1.12 36.71 -19.56
N GLN A 592 0.30 37.71 -19.79
CA GLN A 592 0.20 38.38 -21.09
C GLN A 592 1.56 38.96 -21.53
N ALA A 593 2.27 39.63 -20.63
CA ALA A 593 3.60 40.20 -20.94
C ALA A 593 4.65 39.10 -21.28
N TRP A 594 4.55 37.95 -20.67
CA TRP A 594 5.42 36.79 -20.98
C TRP A 594 5.04 36.17 -22.33
N ALA A 595 3.73 36.00 -22.59
CA ALA A 595 3.24 35.53 -23.88
C ALA A 595 3.68 36.45 -25.02
N GLU A 596 3.59 37.76 -24.84
CA GLU A 596 4.05 38.76 -25.82
C GLU A 596 5.57 38.62 -26.10
N THR A 597 6.38 38.36 -25.10
CA THR A 597 7.83 38.30 -25.21
C THR A 597 8.36 36.98 -25.74
N LEU A 598 7.91 35.86 -25.18
CA LEU A 598 8.41 34.52 -25.47
C LEU A 598 7.59 33.73 -26.48
N LEU A 599 6.31 33.96 -26.51
CA LEU A 599 5.36 33.26 -27.37
C LEU A 599 4.84 34.17 -28.51
N TYR A 600 5.41 35.36 -28.66
CA TYR A 600 5.01 36.33 -29.72
C TYR A 600 3.50 36.67 -29.67
N GLY A 601 2.88 36.63 -28.51
CA GLY A 601 1.47 36.89 -28.32
C GLY A 601 0.54 35.68 -28.53
N PHE A 602 1.10 34.54 -28.87
CA PHE A 602 0.31 33.29 -29.05
C PHE A 602 0.21 32.46 -27.77
N ASP A 603 -0.74 31.53 -27.72
CA ASP A 603 -0.87 30.60 -26.60
C ASP A 603 0.29 29.60 -26.54
N THR A 604 0.78 29.18 -27.70
CA THR A 604 1.79 28.14 -27.79
C THR A 604 2.84 28.47 -28.84
N ALA A 605 4.11 28.23 -28.52
CA ALA A 605 5.21 28.34 -29.48
C ALA A 605 5.85 26.96 -29.71
N TYR A 606 5.93 26.54 -30.95
CA TYR A 606 6.65 25.34 -31.37
C TYR A 606 7.80 25.71 -32.32
N ARG A 607 8.99 25.15 -32.08
CA ARG A 607 10.17 25.31 -32.92
C ARG A 607 10.70 23.95 -33.35
N GLY A 608 10.66 23.63 -34.62
CA GLY A 608 11.15 22.37 -35.18
C GLY A 608 10.56 22.05 -36.52
N ALA A 609 11.02 20.95 -37.11
CA ALA A 609 10.42 20.36 -38.29
C ALA A 609 9.34 19.33 -37.90
N ILE A 610 8.33 19.20 -38.76
CA ILE A 610 7.32 18.13 -38.65
C ILE A 610 7.44 17.27 -39.93
N THR A 611 7.87 16.02 -39.74
CA THR A 611 7.90 15.01 -40.81
C THR A 611 6.84 13.97 -40.52
N ALA A 612 5.64 14.20 -41.00
CA ALA A 612 4.47 13.41 -40.71
C ALA A 612 3.50 13.34 -41.91
N PRO A 613 3.87 12.64 -42.98
CA PRO A 613 3.16 12.70 -44.25
C PRO A 613 1.77 12.09 -44.24
N LYS A 614 1.36 11.45 -43.16
CA LYS A 614 0.01 10.91 -42.96
C LYS A 614 -0.75 11.58 -41.82
N ALA A 615 -0.11 12.47 -41.05
CA ALA A 615 -0.67 13.06 -39.85
C ALA A 615 -1.47 14.33 -40.14
N THR A 616 -2.36 14.67 -39.21
CA THR A 616 -3.05 15.96 -39.13
C THR A 616 -2.34 16.86 -38.12
N VAL A 617 -2.06 18.07 -38.53
CA VAL A 617 -1.55 19.15 -37.67
C VAL A 617 -2.62 20.23 -37.55
N SER A 618 -3.10 20.46 -36.34
CA SER A 618 -4.06 21.52 -36.04
C SER A 618 -3.40 22.58 -35.18
N MET A 619 -3.50 23.83 -35.60
CA MET A 619 -2.94 25.00 -34.89
C MET A 619 -4.10 25.96 -34.54
N ASN A 620 -4.18 26.35 -33.28
CA ASN A 620 -5.13 27.34 -32.82
C ASN A 620 -4.44 28.28 -31.81
N ASN A 621 -4.37 29.56 -32.15
CA ASN A 621 -3.61 30.55 -31.37
C ASN A 621 -2.17 30.12 -31.08
N ALA A 622 -1.47 29.61 -32.10
CA ALA A 622 -0.13 29.04 -31.98
C ALA A 622 0.83 29.63 -32.99
N ILE A 623 2.12 29.70 -32.62
CA ILE A 623 3.20 30.04 -33.57
C ILE A 623 4.10 28.84 -33.79
N TRP A 624 4.30 28.49 -35.06
CA TRP A 624 5.26 27.48 -35.49
C TRP A 624 6.49 28.12 -36.16
N HIS A 625 7.64 28.04 -35.50
CA HIS A 625 8.93 28.41 -36.07
C HIS A 625 9.51 27.22 -36.84
N LEU A 626 9.25 27.19 -38.13
CA LEU A 626 9.72 26.16 -39.05
C LEU A 626 11.22 26.41 -39.35
N ASN A 627 12.09 25.55 -38.86
CA ASN A 627 13.55 25.72 -38.98
C ASN A 627 14.21 24.77 -40.00
N SER A 628 13.53 23.72 -40.43
CA SER A 628 13.99 22.82 -41.48
C SER A 628 12.83 22.21 -42.28
N GLN A 629 13.17 21.45 -43.33
CA GLN A 629 12.18 20.84 -44.21
C GLN A 629 11.12 20.04 -43.44
N SER A 630 9.85 20.26 -43.79
CA SER A 630 8.70 19.61 -43.18
C SER A 630 7.74 19.10 -44.22
N SER A 631 7.06 17.97 -43.90
CA SER A 631 6.02 17.39 -44.75
C SER A 631 4.89 16.81 -43.87
N ILE A 632 3.67 17.21 -44.18
CA ILE A 632 2.47 16.80 -43.43
C ILE A 632 1.31 16.54 -44.40
N ASN A 633 0.40 15.64 -44.04
CA ASN A 633 -0.79 15.38 -44.88
C ASN A 633 -1.78 16.56 -44.78
N ARG A 634 -2.17 16.95 -43.58
CA ARG A 634 -3.20 17.98 -43.38
C ARG A 634 -2.72 19.02 -42.37
N LEU A 635 -2.81 20.29 -42.76
CA LEU A 635 -2.55 21.44 -41.89
C LEU A 635 -3.83 22.28 -41.76
N GLU A 636 -4.29 22.45 -40.54
CA GLU A 636 -5.40 23.34 -40.21
C GLU A 636 -4.87 24.45 -39.31
N THR A 637 -5.05 25.69 -39.68
CA THR A 637 -4.58 26.82 -38.87
C THR A 637 -5.70 27.80 -38.61
N LYS A 638 -5.81 28.22 -37.35
CA LYS A 638 -6.75 29.25 -36.90
C LYS A 638 -6.03 30.21 -35.96
N ASP A 639 -6.20 31.51 -36.17
CA ASP A 639 -5.56 32.56 -35.34
C ASP A 639 -4.05 32.32 -35.12
N SER A 640 -3.34 31.76 -36.09
CA SER A 640 -2.03 31.16 -35.91
C SER A 640 -1.00 31.73 -36.91
N MET A 641 0.29 31.46 -36.66
CA MET A 641 1.36 31.88 -37.53
C MET A 641 2.33 30.75 -37.82
N VAL A 642 2.66 30.51 -39.07
CA VAL A 642 3.80 29.69 -39.51
C VAL A 642 4.90 30.57 -39.99
N ARG A 643 6.02 30.59 -39.27
CA ARG A 643 7.19 31.41 -39.59
C ARG A 643 8.35 30.56 -40.07
N PHE A 644 8.78 30.77 -41.31
CA PHE A 644 9.91 30.08 -41.91
C PHE A 644 11.21 30.72 -41.42
N THR A 645 11.96 30.05 -40.54
CA THR A 645 13.12 30.63 -39.86
C THR A 645 14.46 30.16 -40.42
N GLY A 646 14.54 29.07 -41.13
CA GLY A 646 15.73 28.46 -41.74
C GLY A 646 17.06 28.79 -41.05
N ASP A 647 17.88 27.83 -40.77
CA ASP A 647 19.19 28.05 -40.15
C ASP A 647 20.24 28.44 -41.24
N ASN A 648 21.11 29.38 -40.91
CA ASN A 648 22.30 29.76 -41.70
C ASN A 648 22.03 30.15 -43.17
N GLY A 649 20.93 30.86 -43.45
CA GLY A 649 20.62 31.34 -44.78
C GLY A 649 20.06 30.29 -45.74
N LYS A 650 19.78 29.07 -45.25
CA LYS A 650 19.07 28.05 -46.03
C LYS A 650 17.56 28.30 -46.02
N PHE A 651 16.95 28.07 -47.19
CA PHE A 651 15.50 28.10 -47.30
C PHE A 651 14.89 26.80 -46.74
N THR A 652 13.77 26.95 -46.06
CA THR A 652 12.99 25.81 -45.54
C THR A 652 11.76 25.62 -46.43
N THR A 653 11.35 24.36 -46.58
CA THR A 653 10.17 23.98 -47.36
C THR A 653 9.17 23.32 -46.45
N LEU A 654 7.90 23.70 -46.60
CA LEU A 654 6.76 23.04 -46.02
C LEU A 654 5.92 22.41 -47.13
N THR A 655 5.80 21.10 -47.16
CA THR A 655 4.91 20.36 -48.04
C THR A 655 3.65 19.97 -47.29
N VAL A 656 2.49 20.34 -47.82
CA VAL A 656 1.17 20.05 -47.22
C VAL A 656 0.26 19.56 -48.33
N ASP A 657 -0.37 18.39 -48.12
CA ASP A 657 -1.33 17.85 -49.10
C ASP A 657 -2.69 18.56 -49.02
N ASN A 658 -3.13 18.87 -47.83
CA ASN A 658 -4.43 19.53 -47.55
C ASN A 658 -4.21 20.69 -46.55
N LEU A 659 -4.47 21.92 -47.02
CA LEU A 659 -4.28 23.14 -46.22
C LEU A 659 -5.64 23.83 -45.98
N THR A 660 -5.93 24.13 -44.73
CA THR A 660 -7.04 24.97 -44.31
C THR A 660 -6.53 26.14 -43.48
N ILE A 661 -6.86 27.36 -43.87
CA ILE A 661 -6.40 28.57 -43.21
C ILE A 661 -7.60 29.38 -42.74
N ASP A 662 -7.63 29.72 -41.45
CA ASP A 662 -8.60 30.63 -40.86
C ASP A 662 -7.84 31.66 -40.02
N ASP A 663 -7.94 32.93 -40.38
CA ASP A 663 -7.30 34.10 -39.78
C ASP A 663 -5.83 33.87 -39.32
N SER A 664 -5.05 33.29 -40.21
CA SER A 664 -3.67 32.85 -39.94
C SER A 664 -2.68 33.42 -40.93
N ALA A 665 -1.40 33.53 -40.54
CA ALA A 665 -0.34 34.13 -41.33
C ALA A 665 0.81 33.14 -41.63
N PHE A 666 1.33 33.19 -42.85
CA PHE A 666 2.55 32.50 -43.25
C PHE A 666 3.64 33.54 -43.55
N VAL A 667 4.70 33.58 -42.73
CA VAL A 667 5.81 34.48 -42.86
C VAL A 667 6.93 33.77 -43.60
N LEU A 668 6.99 34.02 -44.89
CA LEU A 668 7.95 33.40 -45.82
C LEU A 668 9.28 34.14 -45.81
N ARG A 669 10.36 33.43 -46.05
CA ARG A 669 11.69 33.95 -46.34
C ARG A 669 11.92 33.76 -47.83
N ALA A 670 12.09 34.86 -48.56
CA ALA A 670 12.33 34.83 -50.00
C ALA A 670 13.70 35.43 -50.34
N ASN A 671 14.37 34.84 -51.30
CA ASN A 671 15.54 35.45 -51.90
C ASN A 671 15.08 36.25 -53.12
N LEU A 672 14.95 37.54 -52.95
CA LEU A 672 14.52 38.46 -54.01
C LEU A 672 15.46 38.49 -55.24
N ALA A 673 16.69 38.02 -55.09
CA ALA A 673 17.65 37.92 -56.22
C ALA A 673 17.44 36.68 -57.11
N GLN A 674 16.60 35.73 -56.70
CA GLN A 674 16.27 34.51 -57.46
C GLN A 674 14.76 34.40 -57.76
N ALA A 675 14.02 35.51 -57.66
CA ALA A 675 12.55 35.51 -57.84
C ALA A 675 12.08 35.30 -59.30
N ASP A 676 12.99 35.17 -60.25
CA ASP A 676 12.72 34.95 -61.66
C ASP A 676 12.93 33.50 -62.15
N GLN A 677 12.91 32.49 -61.29
CA GLN A 677 12.95 31.10 -61.70
C GLN A 677 11.75 30.32 -61.22
#